data_94d4dbf02cc67b445847371e63aa3ad2
#
_entry.id   94d4dbf02cc67b445847371e63aa3ad2
#
_cell.length_a   1.000
_cell.length_b   1.000
_cell.length_c   1.000
_cell.angle_alpha   90.00
_cell.angle_beta   90.00
_cell.angle_gamma   90.00
#
_symmetry.space_group_name_H-M   'P 1'
#
loop_
_entity.id
_entity.type
_entity.pdbx_description
1 polymer ?
#
loop_
_entity_poly.entity_id
_entity_poly.type
_entity_poly.pdbx_seq_one_letter_code
_entity_poly.pdbx_strand_id
1 'polypeptide(L)'
;MNKIYNIVWNESSGMWVVTSELTRKGGQRHRKIKRTMLAGLIAGLMLPTVPALAQVFNDEILDYSSSMSLSAGDSAFNTTIDGGEQYVSSGGSAISTTINDGAQIIFNGGTASTTTINGGYQDISSGGSVTNTLISGGDQYISDGGSATNTVIDGGTQYISSGGNAIETTIENGFQEVSNGGSATSTVINAGFQYISSGGSATSTIINAGFQDVSSGGSATSTTINGGFQLISSGGSAVDTTIQGGIQEVGEGGRASGTTINNSGIQFISSGGSATATTINSGGWQEISSGGSATETAINGGIQWIYDGGSASDSTINSGYQVISSGGSVTSTTIYRGGEQSIHNAGLATGTIISGGEQLVSSGGSAVDTTIEGGLQTILNGGNVSGTLISGGVQRVSSGGSAVDTTVEEGLQTVLNGGNVSGTLISGGEQNISSGGSAVDTTVEEGLQTVLNGGNVSGTLISGGEQNISSGGSAVDTTVEEGLQTVLNGGNVSGTLISGGEQNISSGGSAVDTTVEEGLQTVLNGGNVSGTLISGGEQNISSGGSAVDTTVEEGLQTVLNGGNVSGTLISGGEQNISSGGSAVDTTIEVGLQTVFDGGSVNGTIIDGGEQHISSGGSAINTTLDGYQVISSGGSVTTTTIYHGGEQSITNAGLATGSIIRGGEQRVSSGGSAVDTTIEGGLQTVFGGGSVS
;
A
#
# COMPACT_ATOMS: atom_id res chain seq x y z
N MET A 1 -31.98 12.34 -32.01
CA MET A 1 -31.58 12.20 -33.44
C MET A 1 -31.04 10.78 -33.59
N ASN A 2 -31.81 9.90 -34.23
CA ASN A 2 -31.38 8.54 -34.53
C ASN A 2 -30.32 8.57 -35.62
N LYS A 3 -29.11 8.15 -35.31
CA LYS A 3 -28.09 7.92 -36.34
C LYS A 3 -28.35 6.55 -36.94
N ILE A 4 -28.75 6.51 -38.19
CA ILE A 4 -28.94 5.28 -38.97
C ILE A 4 -27.59 4.94 -39.61
N TYR A 5 -27.09 3.74 -39.36
CA TYR A 5 -25.87 3.20 -39.96
C TYR A 5 -26.25 2.03 -40.87
N ASN A 6 -25.62 1.95 -42.03
CA ASN A 6 -25.73 0.78 -42.91
C ASN A 6 -24.52 -0.13 -42.76
N ILE A 7 -24.75 -1.43 -42.77
CA ILE A 7 -23.70 -2.44 -42.80
C ILE A 7 -23.48 -2.87 -44.23
N VAL A 8 -22.28 -2.68 -44.74
CA VAL A 8 -21.93 -3.00 -46.13
C VAL A 8 -20.75 -3.99 -46.11
N TRP A 9 -20.83 -5.00 -46.99
CA TRP A 9 -19.73 -5.93 -47.18
C TRP A 9 -18.58 -5.26 -47.95
N ASN A 10 -17.39 -5.28 -47.38
CA ASN A 10 -16.18 -4.77 -48.03
C ASN A 10 -15.42 -5.93 -48.67
N GLU A 11 -15.45 -5.97 -50.01
CA GLU A 11 -14.82 -7.04 -50.81
C GLU A 11 -13.29 -7.04 -50.70
N SER A 12 -12.66 -5.90 -50.38
CA SER A 12 -11.19 -5.82 -50.25
C SER A 12 -10.66 -6.28 -48.92
N SER A 13 -11.47 -6.24 -47.84
CA SER A 13 -11.08 -6.68 -46.50
C SER A 13 -11.80 -7.96 -46.04
N GLY A 14 -12.77 -8.47 -46.82
CA GLY A 14 -13.49 -9.70 -46.50
C GLY A 14 -14.35 -9.63 -45.22
N MET A 15 -14.80 -8.45 -44.79
CA MET A 15 -15.60 -8.32 -43.57
C MET A 15 -16.72 -7.26 -43.72
N TRP A 16 -17.72 -7.35 -42.81
CA TRP A 16 -18.80 -6.38 -42.74
C TRP A 16 -18.34 -5.11 -42.00
N VAL A 17 -18.50 -3.92 -42.64
CA VAL A 17 -18.17 -2.62 -42.05
C VAL A 17 -19.39 -1.73 -41.91
N VAL A 18 -19.46 -0.96 -40.83
CA VAL A 18 -20.52 0.01 -40.56
C VAL A 18 -20.16 1.33 -41.25
N THR A 19 -21.05 1.83 -42.15
CA THR A 19 -20.85 3.13 -42.83
C THR A 19 -21.95 4.12 -42.46
N SER A 20 -21.62 5.41 -42.39
CA SER A 20 -22.63 6.47 -42.25
C SER A 20 -23.27 6.82 -43.57
N GLU A 21 -24.52 7.31 -43.58
CA GLU A 21 -25.32 7.65 -44.78
C GLU A 21 -24.72 8.71 -45.73
N LEU A 22 -23.57 9.29 -45.39
CA LEU A 22 -22.92 10.35 -46.16
C LEU A 22 -21.82 9.87 -47.11
N THR A 23 -21.63 8.56 -47.28
CA THR A 23 -20.64 8.04 -48.24
C THR A 23 -21.28 7.99 -49.65
N ARG A 24 -21.07 9.03 -50.43
CA ARG A 24 -21.40 9.02 -51.86
C ARG A 24 -20.55 7.97 -52.59
N LYS A 25 -21.20 7.07 -53.34
CA LYS A 25 -20.54 6.22 -54.35
C LYS A 25 -19.72 7.10 -55.29
N GLY A 26 -18.42 7.18 -55.08
CA GLY A 26 -17.50 7.71 -56.08
C GLY A 26 -17.37 6.72 -57.24
N GLY A 27 -17.98 7.03 -58.34
CA GLY A 27 -17.82 6.22 -59.54
C GLY A 27 -16.36 6.28 -60.02
N GLN A 28 -15.69 5.15 -60.07
CA GLN A 28 -14.42 5.02 -60.76
C GLN A 28 -14.63 5.21 -62.25
N ARG A 29 -14.11 6.31 -62.81
CA ARG A 29 -13.91 6.44 -64.24
C ARG A 29 -12.74 5.53 -64.64
N HIS A 30 -13.04 4.38 -65.20
CA HIS A 30 -12.08 3.56 -65.94
C HIS A 30 -11.45 4.41 -67.07
N ARG A 31 -10.21 4.82 -66.94
CA ARG A 31 -9.40 5.23 -68.11
C ARG A 31 -9.07 3.95 -68.88
N LYS A 32 -9.83 3.72 -69.99
CA LYS A 32 -9.47 2.73 -71.00
C LYS A 32 -8.15 3.16 -71.65
N ILE A 33 -7.04 2.54 -71.27
CA ILE A 33 -5.83 2.55 -72.08
C ILE A 33 -6.15 1.64 -73.28
N LYS A 34 -6.25 2.26 -74.46
CA LYS A 34 -6.34 1.51 -75.75
C LYS A 34 -5.03 0.74 -75.89
N ARG A 35 -5.02 -0.55 -75.60
CA ARG A 35 -4.06 -1.46 -76.20
C ARG A 35 -4.45 -1.67 -77.66
N THR A 36 -3.65 -1.14 -78.52
CA THR A 36 -3.67 -1.46 -79.97
C THR A 36 -3.25 -2.92 -80.06
N MET A 37 -4.19 -3.82 -80.29
CA MET A 37 -3.87 -5.18 -80.74
C MET A 37 -3.24 -5.09 -82.13
N LEU A 38 -1.97 -5.38 -82.20
CA LEU A 38 -1.39 -5.82 -83.47
C LEU A 38 -1.66 -7.34 -83.56
N ALA A 39 -2.80 -7.70 -84.20
CA ALA A 39 -3.03 -9.06 -84.58
C ALA A 39 -2.16 -9.37 -85.79
N GLY A 40 -0.94 -9.84 -85.48
CA GLY A 40 -0.09 -10.48 -86.50
C GLY A 40 -0.44 -11.99 -86.54
N LEU A 41 -1.02 -12.34 -87.62
CA LEU A 41 -1.31 -13.68 -88.10
C LEU A 41 -0.03 -14.54 -88.02
N ILE A 42 0.10 -15.54 -87.13
CA ILE A 42 0.99 -16.66 -87.28
C ILE A 42 0.13 -17.93 -87.25
N ALA A 43 -0.34 -18.27 -88.45
CA ALA A 43 -0.74 -19.63 -88.75
C ALA A 43 0.51 -20.45 -89.06
N GLY A 44 0.72 -21.49 -88.28
CA GLY A 44 1.50 -22.63 -88.74
C GLY A 44 2.95 -22.67 -88.24
N LEU A 45 3.18 -23.49 -87.32
CA LEU A 45 3.95 -24.74 -87.36
C LEU A 45 3.90 -25.39 -85.98
N MET A 46 3.11 -26.41 -85.82
CA MET A 46 3.34 -27.35 -84.75
C MET A 46 4.67 -28.09 -85.11
N LEU A 47 5.76 -27.48 -84.76
CA LEU A 47 6.97 -28.23 -84.56
C LEU A 47 6.85 -28.80 -83.14
N PRO A 48 7.20 -30.08 -82.89
CA PRO A 48 7.35 -30.57 -81.53
C PRO A 48 8.35 -29.68 -80.86
N THR A 49 7.94 -29.05 -79.73
CA THR A 49 8.88 -28.34 -78.88
C THR A 49 9.95 -29.37 -78.52
N VAL A 50 11.12 -29.31 -79.20
CA VAL A 50 12.32 -29.93 -78.62
C VAL A 50 12.44 -29.35 -77.24
N PRO A 51 12.54 -30.19 -76.18
CA PRO A 51 12.86 -29.67 -74.87
C PRO A 51 14.13 -28.82 -75.02
N ALA A 52 14.08 -27.57 -74.69
CA ALA A 52 15.28 -26.73 -74.67
C ALA A 52 16.29 -27.49 -73.82
N LEU A 53 17.47 -27.85 -74.45
CA LEU A 53 18.53 -28.51 -73.74
C LEU A 53 18.97 -27.53 -72.62
N ALA A 54 18.95 -28.00 -71.38
CA ALA A 54 19.44 -27.23 -70.24
C ALA A 54 20.88 -26.79 -70.53
N GLN A 55 21.17 -25.53 -70.44
CA GLN A 55 22.51 -24.95 -70.63
C GLN A 55 23.29 -24.99 -69.34
N VAL A 56 24.58 -25.23 -69.41
CA VAL A 56 25.51 -25.19 -68.26
C VAL A 56 26.59 -24.18 -68.59
N PHE A 57 26.70 -23.15 -67.76
CA PHE A 57 27.69 -22.13 -67.85
C PHE A 57 28.71 -22.32 -66.71
N ASN A 58 30.00 -22.21 -66.99
CA ASN A 58 31.06 -22.39 -65.97
C ASN A 58 32.08 -21.26 -66.07
N ASP A 59 32.46 -20.71 -64.90
CA ASP A 59 33.53 -19.69 -64.75
C ASP A 59 33.30 -18.45 -65.64
N GLU A 60 32.08 -18.02 -65.83
CA GLU A 60 31.70 -16.86 -66.68
C GLU A 60 31.95 -15.54 -65.94
N ILE A 61 32.41 -14.52 -66.64
CA ILE A 61 32.57 -13.16 -66.15
C ILE A 61 31.59 -12.24 -66.89
N LEU A 62 30.71 -11.58 -66.10
CA LEU A 62 29.73 -10.64 -66.66
C LEU A 62 30.19 -9.21 -66.37
N ASP A 63 30.70 -8.52 -67.41
CA ASP A 63 31.10 -7.11 -67.37
C ASP A 63 29.92 -6.17 -67.64
N TYR A 64 30.13 -4.85 -67.61
CA TYR A 64 29.10 -3.81 -67.81
C TYR A 64 28.25 -3.94 -69.08
N SER A 65 28.66 -4.73 -70.05
CA SER A 65 27.95 -4.96 -71.33
C SER A 65 27.30 -6.34 -71.42
N SER A 66 27.47 -7.18 -70.43
CA SER A 66 27.12 -8.59 -70.42
C SER A 66 25.89 -8.87 -69.59
N SER A 67 25.00 -9.74 -70.07
CA SER A 67 23.90 -10.29 -69.30
C SER A 67 23.77 -11.80 -69.53
N MET A 68 23.44 -12.54 -68.47
CA MET A 68 23.16 -13.99 -68.55
C MET A 68 21.71 -14.24 -68.06
N SER A 69 20.98 -15.09 -68.78
CA SER A 69 19.64 -15.52 -68.37
C SER A 69 19.60 -17.02 -68.19
N LEU A 70 19.20 -17.48 -67.00
CA LEU A 70 19.03 -18.89 -66.63
C LEU A 70 17.55 -19.23 -66.45
N SER A 71 17.06 -20.22 -67.18
CA SER A 71 15.67 -20.68 -67.10
C SER A 71 15.55 -22.17 -67.44
N ALA A 72 14.41 -22.77 -67.19
CA ALA A 72 14.03 -24.13 -67.66
C ALA A 72 15.10 -25.25 -67.46
N GLY A 73 15.83 -25.19 -66.35
CA GLY A 73 16.88 -26.17 -66.01
C GLY A 73 18.30 -25.76 -66.33
N ASP A 74 18.51 -24.56 -66.85
CA ASP A 74 19.86 -23.99 -67.04
C ASP A 74 20.58 -23.85 -65.70
N SER A 75 21.90 -24.03 -65.71
CA SER A 75 22.75 -23.90 -64.54
C SER A 75 24.01 -23.07 -64.84
N ALA A 76 24.37 -22.20 -63.90
CA ALA A 76 25.63 -21.47 -63.93
C ALA A 76 26.48 -21.80 -62.67
N PHE A 77 27.76 -22.03 -62.84
CA PHE A 77 28.71 -22.32 -61.78
C PHE A 77 29.87 -21.28 -61.82
N ASN A 78 30.30 -20.82 -60.64
CA ASN A 78 31.44 -19.89 -60.48
C ASN A 78 31.32 -18.61 -61.31
N THR A 79 30.15 -18.01 -61.44
CA THR A 79 29.95 -16.78 -62.17
C THR A 79 30.49 -15.59 -61.41
N THR A 80 31.29 -14.74 -62.06
CA THR A 80 31.73 -13.45 -61.52
C THR A 80 30.94 -12.35 -62.23
N ILE A 81 30.22 -11.51 -61.48
CA ILE A 81 29.51 -10.35 -62.00
C ILE A 81 30.33 -9.11 -61.63
N ASP A 82 30.86 -8.45 -62.63
CA ASP A 82 31.74 -7.30 -62.54
C ASP A 82 31.18 -6.11 -63.37
N GLY A 83 29.99 -5.69 -62.98
CA GLY A 83 29.19 -4.63 -63.62
C GLY A 83 28.05 -5.13 -64.52
N GLY A 84 27.95 -6.43 -64.82
CA GLY A 84 26.88 -7.04 -65.62
C GLY A 84 25.67 -7.49 -64.83
N GLU A 85 24.79 -8.25 -65.47
CA GLU A 85 23.56 -8.75 -64.87
C GLU A 85 23.36 -10.24 -65.10
N GLN A 86 22.94 -10.98 -64.04
CA GLN A 86 22.55 -12.37 -64.11
C GLN A 86 21.06 -12.52 -63.74
N TYR A 87 20.25 -13.01 -64.60
CA TYR A 87 18.81 -13.30 -64.41
C TYR A 87 18.59 -14.79 -64.16
N VAL A 88 17.99 -15.18 -63.07
CA VAL A 88 17.70 -16.58 -62.71
C VAL A 88 16.19 -16.77 -62.53
N SER A 89 15.54 -17.50 -63.40
CA SER A 89 14.10 -17.65 -63.36
C SER A 89 13.63 -19.04 -63.79
N SER A 90 12.38 -19.36 -63.52
CA SER A 90 11.66 -20.51 -64.07
C SER A 90 12.39 -21.88 -64.00
N GLY A 91 13.03 -22.16 -62.85
CA GLY A 91 13.82 -23.40 -62.65
C GLY A 91 15.28 -23.35 -63.13
N GLY A 92 15.76 -22.14 -63.44
CA GLY A 92 17.20 -21.89 -63.57
C GLY A 92 17.94 -21.94 -62.21
N SER A 93 19.24 -22.25 -62.23
CA SER A 93 20.05 -22.35 -61.03
C SER A 93 21.40 -21.66 -61.18
N ALA A 94 21.78 -20.79 -60.23
CA ALA A 94 23.10 -20.21 -60.12
C ALA A 94 23.82 -20.74 -58.85
N ILE A 95 25.07 -21.18 -59.02
CA ILE A 95 25.86 -21.78 -57.91
C ILE A 95 27.21 -21.12 -57.87
N SER A 96 27.63 -20.65 -56.71
CA SER A 96 28.93 -19.96 -56.46
C SER A 96 29.08 -18.68 -57.26
N THR A 97 28.12 -17.77 -57.18
CA THR A 97 28.19 -16.46 -57.83
C THR A 97 28.96 -15.45 -56.97
N THR A 98 29.92 -14.73 -57.53
CA THR A 98 30.54 -13.57 -56.89
C THR A 98 30.10 -12.26 -57.59
N ILE A 99 29.49 -11.37 -56.82
CA ILE A 99 29.05 -10.05 -57.30
C ILE A 99 30.02 -9.00 -56.78
N ASN A 100 30.87 -8.47 -57.63
CA ASN A 100 31.79 -7.37 -57.29
C ASN A 100 31.13 -6.01 -57.54
N ASP A 101 30.40 -5.89 -58.64
CA ASP A 101 29.54 -4.79 -59.06
C ASP A 101 28.46 -5.36 -60.00
N GLY A 102 27.31 -4.69 -60.18
CA GLY A 102 26.24 -5.18 -61.01
C GLY A 102 25.17 -5.94 -60.21
N ALA A 103 24.47 -6.88 -60.86
CA ALA A 103 23.24 -7.46 -60.27
C ALA A 103 23.05 -8.96 -60.55
N GLN A 104 22.53 -9.68 -59.53
CA GLN A 104 21.95 -11.00 -59.68
C GLN A 104 20.46 -10.92 -59.35
N ILE A 105 19.57 -11.27 -60.25
CA ILE A 105 18.12 -11.13 -60.12
C ILE A 105 17.47 -12.52 -60.21
N ILE A 106 16.88 -12.96 -59.09
CA ILE A 106 16.29 -14.30 -58.88
C ILE A 106 14.77 -14.17 -58.74
N PHE A 107 14.01 -14.73 -59.63
CA PHE A 107 12.55 -14.57 -59.63
C PHE A 107 11.83 -15.77 -60.26
N ASN A 108 10.50 -15.82 -60.17
CA ASN A 108 9.66 -16.85 -60.76
C ASN A 108 10.09 -18.31 -60.50
N GLY A 109 10.60 -18.63 -59.28
CA GLY A 109 11.09 -19.95 -58.92
C GLY A 109 12.49 -20.28 -59.38
N GLY A 110 13.30 -19.27 -59.78
CA GLY A 110 14.75 -19.41 -59.91
C GLY A 110 15.43 -19.62 -58.59
N THR A 111 16.61 -20.26 -58.61
CA THR A 111 17.40 -20.55 -57.39
C THR A 111 18.84 -20.10 -57.50
N ALA A 112 19.40 -19.56 -56.42
CA ALA A 112 20.83 -19.31 -56.30
C ALA A 112 21.37 -19.86 -55.02
N SER A 113 22.64 -20.30 -55.02
CA SER A 113 23.28 -20.79 -53.81
C SER A 113 24.75 -20.40 -53.77
N THR A 114 25.26 -20.18 -52.54
CA THR A 114 26.66 -19.80 -52.30
C THR A 114 27.05 -18.51 -53.04
N THR A 115 26.25 -17.45 -52.87
CA THR A 115 26.53 -16.14 -53.48
C THR A 115 27.38 -15.30 -52.52
N THR A 116 28.41 -14.64 -53.03
CA THR A 116 29.17 -13.62 -52.31
C THR A 116 28.88 -12.25 -52.95
N ILE A 117 28.42 -11.29 -52.16
CA ILE A 117 28.13 -9.92 -52.60
C ILE A 117 29.21 -9.00 -52.00
N ASN A 118 30.19 -8.63 -52.78
CA ASN A 118 31.25 -7.69 -52.37
C ASN A 118 30.85 -6.23 -52.62
N GLY A 119 30.09 -6.02 -53.68
CA GLY A 119 29.46 -4.76 -54.09
C GLY A 119 28.30 -5.10 -55.03
N GLY A 120 27.58 -4.11 -55.55
CA GLY A 120 26.37 -4.35 -56.35
C GLY A 120 25.25 -4.96 -55.50
N TYR A 121 24.35 -5.75 -56.13
CA TYR A 121 23.19 -6.27 -55.39
C TYR A 121 22.64 -7.63 -55.90
N GLN A 122 21.91 -8.30 -55.01
CA GLN A 122 21.11 -9.49 -55.31
C GLN A 122 19.64 -9.16 -55.07
N ASP A 123 18.77 -9.31 -56.05
CA ASP A 123 17.29 -9.14 -55.95
C ASP A 123 16.60 -10.49 -55.98
N ILE A 124 15.82 -10.80 -54.96
CA ILE A 124 15.08 -12.04 -54.81
C ILE A 124 13.58 -11.70 -54.69
N SER A 125 12.84 -12.03 -55.72
CA SER A 125 11.40 -11.66 -55.81
C SER A 125 10.57 -12.75 -56.48
N SER A 126 9.26 -12.57 -56.44
CA SER A 126 8.29 -13.43 -57.19
C SER A 126 8.52 -14.95 -56.98
N GLY A 127 8.81 -15.38 -55.75
CA GLY A 127 9.07 -16.79 -55.40
C GLY A 127 10.47 -17.30 -55.76
N GLY A 128 11.42 -16.43 -56.07
CA GLY A 128 12.84 -16.76 -56.14
C GLY A 128 13.41 -17.21 -54.78
N SER A 129 14.38 -18.09 -54.75
CA SER A 129 14.97 -18.62 -53.53
C SER A 129 16.48 -18.64 -53.58
N VAL A 130 17.11 -18.16 -52.51
CA VAL A 130 18.57 -18.19 -52.37
C VAL A 130 18.98 -18.85 -51.05
N THR A 131 20.17 -19.47 -51.05
CA THR A 131 20.76 -20.10 -49.87
C THR A 131 22.25 -19.78 -49.75
N ASN A 132 22.74 -19.65 -48.51
CA ASN A 132 24.17 -19.44 -48.21
C ASN A 132 24.75 -18.21 -48.89
N THR A 133 24.16 -17.04 -48.69
CA THR A 133 24.67 -15.76 -49.19
C THR A 133 25.59 -15.10 -48.17
N LEU A 134 26.77 -14.64 -48.60
CA LEU A 134 27.65 -13.76 -47.86
C LEU A 134 27.53 -12.32 -48.41
N ILE A 135 27.15 -11.36 -47.59
CA ILE A 135 27.07 -9.93 -47.95
C ILE A 135 28.27 -9.24 -47.27
N SER A 136 29.28 -8.94 -48.02
CA SER A 136 30.52 -8.31 -47.52
C SER A 136 30.54 -6.77 -47.71
N GLY A 137 29.74 -6.25 -48.65
CA GLY A 137 29.70 -4.80 -48.91
C GLY A 137 28.62 -4.31 -49.85
N GLY A 138 27.82 -5.20 -50.46
CA GLY A 138 26.71 -4.86 -51.32
C GLY A 138 25.34 -5.09 -50.61
N ASP A 139 24.31 -5.16 -51.42
CA ASP A 139 22.93 -5.23 -50.93
C ASP A 139 22.20 -6.51 -51.39
N GLN A 140 21.34 -7.05 -50.51
CA GLN A 140 20.41 -8.10 -50.86
C GLN A 140 18.96 -7.61 -50.64
N TYR A 141 18.16 -7.63 -51.68
CA TYR A 141 16.75 -7.24 -51.64
C TYR A 141 15.86 -8.50 -51.72
N ILE A 142 14.95 -8.65 -50.77
CA ILE A 142 14.01 -9.79 -50.68
C ILE A 142 12.60 -9.24 -50.64
N SER A 143 11.81 -9.50 -51.68
CA SER A 143 10.47 -8.95 -51.80
C SER A 143 9.50 -9.90 -52.52
N ASP A 144 8.22 -9.57 -52.56
CA ASP A 144 7.19 -10.22 -53.40
C ASP A 144 7.17 -11.77 -53.30
N GLY A 145 7.37 -12.32 -52.08
CA GLY A 145 7.44 -13.76 -51.83
C GLY A 145 8.77 -14.42 -52.16
N GLY A 146 9.83 -13.64 -52.38
CA GLY A 146 11.22 -14.13 -52.42
C GLY A 146 11.67 -14.64 -51.09
N SER A 147 12.64 -15.58 -51.05
CA SER A 147 13.18 -16.16 -49.84
C SER A 147 14.68 -16.29 -49.86
N ALA A 148 15.34 -15.86 -48.75
CA ALA A 148 16.75 -16.08 -48.50
C ALA A 148 16.94 -16.90 -47.21
N THR A 149 17.82 -17.89 -47.27
CA THR A 149 18.12 -18.77 -46.12
C THR A 149 19.64 -18.82 -45.90
N ASN A 150 20.05 -18.77 -44.62
CA ASN A 150 21.45 -18.82 -44.21
C ASN A 150 22.29 -17.70 -44.84
N THR A 151 21.90 -16.44 -44.60
CA THR A 151 22.64 -15.25 -45.05
C THR A 151 23.58 -14.78 -43.93
N VAL A 152 24.82 -14.50 -44.26
CA VAL A 152 25.79 -13.84 -43.39
C VAL A 152 26.00 -12.40 -43.89
N ILE A 153 25.80 -11.41 -43.03
CA ILE A 153 25.97 -9.98 -43.33
C ILE A 153 27.24 -9.50 -42.60
N ASP A 154 28.28 -9.25 -43.31
CA ASP A 154 29.55 -8.76 -42.79
C ASP A 154 29.99 -7.46 -43.52
N GLY A 155 29.14 -6.43 -43.43
CA GLY A 155 29.43 -5.09 -43.93
C GLY A 155 28.45 -4.51 -44.95
N GLY A 156 27.49 -5.27 -45.46
CA GLY A 156 26.43 -4.77 -46.36
C GLY A 156 25.05 -4.73 -45.75
N THR A 157 24.01 -4.66 -46.59
CA THR A 157 22.62 -4.57 -46.14
C THR A 157 21.72 -5.66 -46.75
N GLN A 158 20.86 -6.24 -45.94
CA GLN A 158 19.74 -7.09 -46.36
C GLN A 158 18.42 -6.35 -46.16
N TYR A 159 17.70 -6.06 -47.23
CA TYR A 159 16.37 -5.44 -47.22
C TYR A 159 15.27 -6.48 -47.43
N ILE A 160 14.33 -6.55 -46.50
CA ILE A 160 13.23 -7.53 -46.53
C ILE A 160 11.91 -6.77 -46.51
N SER A 161 11.14 -6.84 -47.57
CA SER A 161 9.91 -6.07 -47.69
C SER A 161 8.84 -6.81 -48.52
N SER A 162 7.63 -6.27 -48.61
CA SER A 162 6.58 -6.73 -49.51
C SER A 162 6.33 -8.25 -49.50
N GLY A 163 6.33 -8.89 -48.33
CA GLY A 163 6.16 -10.34 -48.18
C GLY A 163 7.42 -11.17 -48.51
N GLY A 164 8.58 -10.56 -48.60
CA GLY A 164 9.86 -11.25 -48.64
C GLY A 164 10.18 -11.92 -47.31
N ASN A 165 10.95 -13.01 -47.33
CA ASN A 165 11.27 -13.81 -46.15
C ASN A 165 12.77 -14.12 -46.06
N ALA A 166 13.40 -13.76 -44.93
CA ALA A 166 14.75 -14.16 -44.56
C ALA A 166 14.73 -15.15 -43.40
N ILE A 167 15.51 -16.22 -43.51
CA ILE A 167 15.58 -17.28 -42.51
C ILE A 167 17.06 -17.53 -42.16
N GLU A 168 17.37 -17.65 -40.86
CA GLU A 168 18.72 -17.94 -40.39
C GLU A 168 19.76 -16.91 -40.86
N THR A 169 19.49 -15.62 -40.68
CA THR A 169 20.47 -14.55 -40.97
C THR A 169 21.41 -14.32 -39.80
N THR A 170 22.73 -14.29 -40.06
CA THR A 170 23.71 -13.86 -39.08
C THR A 170 24.27 -12.47 -39.46
N ILE A 171 24.17 -11.50 -38.56
CA ILE A 171 24.66 -10.14 -38.74
C ILE A 171 25.93 -9.97 -37.91
N GLU A 172 27.08 -9.97 -38.59
CA GLU A 172 28.40 -9.75 -37.95
C GLU A 172 28.72 -8.25 -37.84
N ASN A 173 28.64 -7.51 -38.96
CA ASN A 173 28.90 -6.07 -39.05
C ASN A 173 28.06 -5.43 -40.17
N GLY A 174 26.82 -5.48 -40.18
CA GLY A 174 26.02 -4.88 -41.25
C GLY A 174 24.59 -4.62 -40.80
N PHE A 175 23.73 -4.51 -41.76
CA PHE A 175 22.34 -4.10 -41.52
C PHE A 175 21.33 -5.12 -42.07
N GLN A 176 20.30 -5.36 -41.33
CA GLN A 176 19.09 -6.02 -41.83
C GLN A 176 17.90 -5.09 -41.62
N GLU A 177 17.21 -4.71 -42.67
CA GLU A 177 16.03 -3.88 -42.65
C GLU A 177 14.78 -4.72 -42.97
N VAL A 178 13.83 -4.81 -42.05
CA VAL A 178 12.58 -5.57 -42.19
C VAL A 178 11.41 -4.59 -42.18
N SER A 179 10.75 -4.40 -43.29
CA SER A 179 9.70 -3.40 -43.41
C SER A 179 8.56 -3.85 -44.37
N ASN A 180 7.49 -3.08 -44.42
CA ASN A 180 6.37 -3.24 -45.38
C ASN A 180 5.87 -4.68 -45.51
N GLY A 181 5.70 -5.41 -44.41
CA GLY A 181 5.23 -6.81 -44.41
C GLY A 181 6.33 -7.85 -44.75
N GLY A 182 7.60 -7.48 -44.74
CA GLY A 182 8.73 -8.42 -44.75
C GLY A 182 8.82 -9.19 -43.46
N SER A 183 9.45 -10.38 -43.51
CA SER A 183 9.63 -11.27 -42.37
C SER A 183 11.07 -11.76 -42.23
N ALA A 184 11.63 -11.66 -41.02
CA ALA A 184 12.91 -12.25 -40.67
C ALA A 184 12.70 -13.32 -39.54
N THR A 185 13.28 -14.48 -39.71
CA THR A 185 13.16 -15.58 -38.73
C THR A 185 14.55 -16.09 -38.35
N SER A 186 14.79 -16.32 -37.05
CA SER A 186 16.06 -16.84 -36.52
C SER A 186 17.27 -15.98 -36.90
N THR A 187 17.19 -14.68 -36.69
CA THR A 187 18.31 -13.76 -36.90
C THR A 187 19.24 -13.77 -35.68
N VAL A 188 20.55 -13.88 -35.90
CA VAL A 188 21.58 -13.73 -34.87
C VAL A 188 22.34 -12.40 -35.14
N ILE A 189 22.33 -11.49 -34.16
CA ILE A 189 23.00 -10.20 -34.24
C ILE A 189 24.25 -10.22 -33.33
N ASN A 190 25.41 -10.38 -33.90
CA ASN A 190 26.69 -10.42 -33.16
C ASN A 190 27.20 -9.03 -32.85
N ALA A 191 27.25 -8.12 -33.85
CA ALA A 191 27.68 -6.72 -33.66
C ALA A 191 26.96 -5.72 -34.59
N GLY A 192 26.12 -6.16 -35.52
CA GLY A 192 25.42 -5.28 -36.48
C GLY A 192 24.05 -4.82 -35.97
N PHE A 193 23.20 -4.40 -36.92
CA PHE A 193 21.92 -3.76 -36.66
C PHE A 193 20.77 -4.47 -37.39
N GLN A 194 19.65 -4.64 -36.69
CA GLN A 194 18.38 -5.04 -37.29
C GLN A 194 17.33 -3.95 -37.06
N TYR A 195 16.77 -3.39 -38.13
CA TYR A 195 15.70 -2.40 -38.09
C TYR A 195 14.38 -3.06 -38.50
N ILE A 196 13.34 -2.98 -37.66
CA ILE A 196 12.03 -3.55 -37.91
C ILE A 196 11.01 -2.43 -37.86
N SER A 197 10.41 -2.09 -38.98
CA SER A 197 9.51 -0.95 -39.09
C SER A 197 8.36 -1.19 -40.08
N SER A 198 7.41 -0.28 -40.14
CA SER A 198 6.36 -0.23 -41.16
C SER A 198 5.65 -1.56 -41.40
N GLY A 199 5.31 -2.28 -40.32
CA GLY A 199 4.67 -3.60 -40.40
C GLY A 199 5.58 -4.77 -40.75
N GLY A 200 6.90 -4.58 -40.70
CA GLY A 200 7.87 -5.69 -40.73
C GLY A 200 7.81 -6.54 -39.46
N SER A 201 8.22 -7.79 -39.56
CA SER A 201 8.21 -8.74 -38.45
C SER A 201 9.52 -9.49 -38.31
N ALA A 202 10.05 -9.59 -37.08
CA ALA A 202 11.18 -10.46 -36.76
C ALA A 202 10.76 -11.48 -35.68
N THR A 203 11.18 -12.73 -35.84
CA THR A 203 10.87 -13.80 -34.90
C THR A 203 12.14 -14.55 -34.51
N SER A 204 12.29 -14.88 -33.23
CA SER A 204 13.42 -15.64 -32.68
C SER A 204 14.79 -14.98 -32.96
N THR A 205 14.89 -13.67 -32.70
CA THR A 205 16.16 -12.94 -32.81
C THR A 205 17.02 -13.16 -31.58
N ILE A 206 18.32 -13.40 -31.76
CA ILE A 206 19.32 -13.46 -30.71
C ILE A 206 20.27 -12.26 -30.84
N ILE A 207 20.33 -11.41 -29.82
CA ILE A 207 21.21 -10.21 -29.79
C ILE A 207 22.36 -10.49 -28.83
N ASN A 208 23.56 -10.77 -29.37
CA ASN A 208 24.73 -11.03 -28.54
C ASN A 208 25.42 -9.74 -28.09
N ALA A 209 25.74 -8.82 -29.04
CA ALA A 209 26.30 -7.52 -28.74
C ALA A 209 25.84 -6.40 -29.70
N GLY A 210 24.96 -6.70 -30.65
CA GLY A 210 24.44 -5.74 -31.63
C GLY A 210 23.19 -5.03 -31.16
N PHE A 211 22.45 -4.48 -32.10
CA PHE A 211 21.29 -3.61 -31.86
C PHE A 211 20.07 -4.03 -32.68
N GLN A 212 18.91 -4.06 -32.06
CA GLN A 212 17.62 -4.24 -32.72
C GLN A 212 16.73 -3.01 -32.44
N ASP A 213 16.26 -2.34 -33.48
CA ASP A 213 15.28 -1.24 -33.39
C ASP A 213 13.92 -1.72 -33.91
N VAL A 214 12.92 -1.60 -33.07
CA VAL A 214 11.53 -1.96 -33.38
C VAL A 214 10.68 -0.70 -33.30
N SER A 215 10.35 -0.13 -34.43
CA SER A 215 9.66 1.17 -34.48
C SER A 215 8.58 1.22 -35.55
N SER A 216 7.83 2.31 -35.59
CA SER A 216 6.87 2.62 -36.67
C SER A 216 5.91 1.45 -37.03
N GLY A 217 5.41 0.72 -36.01
CA GLY A 217 4.52 -0.44 -36.21
C GLY A 217 5.23 -1.75 -36.60
N GLY A 218 6.54 -1.83 -36.47
CA GLY A 218 7.32 -3.08 -36.53
C GLY A 218 7.02 -3.99 -35.34
N SER A 219 7.25 -5.28 -35.51
CA SER A 219 7.02 -6.30 -34.48
C SER A 219 8.21 -7.24 -34.32
N ALA A 220 8.66 -7.44 -33.08
CA ALA A 220 9.64 -8.45 -32.69
C ALA A 220 8.99 -9.48 -31.75
N THR A 221 9.23 -10.76 -31.98
CA THR A 221 8.69 -11.84 -31.11
C THR A 221 9.80 -12.80 -30.72
N SER A 222 9.83 -13.22 -29.46
CA SER A 222 10.80 -14.20 -28.94
C SER A 222 12.26 -13.76 -29.13
N THR A 223 12.56 -12.50 -28.79
CA THR A 223 13.92 -11.98 -28.83
C THR A 223 14.70 -12.38 -27.57
N THR A 224 15.93 -12.88 -27.73
CA THR A 224 16.87 -13.10 -26.63
C THR A 224 18.00 -12.08 -26.66
N ILE A 225 18.18 -11.32 -25.59
CA ILE A 225 19.22 -10.29 -25.46
C ILE A 225 20.28 -10.81 -24.49
N ASN A 226 21.41 -11.25 -25.00
CA ASN A 226 22.51 -11.77 -24.17
C ASN A 226 23.43 -10.66 -23.64
N GLY A 227 23.73 -9.65 -24.46
CA GLY A 227 24.58 -8.53 -24.08
C GLY A 227 24.39 -7.28 -24.95
N GLY A 228 23.52 -7.32 -25.94
CA GLY A 228 23.22 -6.20 -26.85
C GLY A 228 22.05 -5.34 -26.37
N PHE A 229 21.45 -4.65 -27.32
CA PHE A 229 20.44 -3.63 -27.05
C PHE A 229 19.22 -3.80 -27.97
N GLN A 230 18.02 -3.71 -27.40
CA GLN A 230 16.75 -3.65 -28.13
C GLN A 230 16.04 -2.33 -27.79
N LEU A 231 15.76 -1.50 -28.79
CA LEU A 231 14.95 -0.29 -28.66
C LEU A 231 13.55 -0.55 -29.22
N ILE A 232 12.52 -0.19 -28.47
CA ILE A 232 11.14 -0.28 -28.88
C ILE A 232 10.51 1.11 -28.74
N SER A 233 10.16 1.74 -29.86
CA SER A 233 9.68 3.12 -29.87
C SER A 233 8.64 3.36 -30.94
N SER A 234 8.05 4.54 -30.97
CA SER A 234 7.22 5.04 -32.09
C SER A 234 6.14 4.05 -32.55
N GLY A 235 5.49 3.34 -31.61
CA GLY A 235 4.46 2.33 -31.91
C GLY A 235 4.99 0.95 -32.32
N GLY A 236 6.28 0.68 -32.15
CA GLY A 236 6.85 -0.67 -32.25
C GLY A 236 6.39 -1.58 -31.13
N SER A 237 6.43 -2.88 -31.34
CA SER A 237 6.01 -3.90 -30.37
C SER A 237 7.02 -5.03 -30.24
N ALA A 238 7.37 -5.40 -28.99
CA ALA A 238 8.12 -6.59 -28.68
C ALA A 238 7.30 -7.54 -27.78
N VAL A 239 7.33 -8.83 -28.09
CA VAL A 239 6.61 -9.87 -27.35
C VAL A 239 7.57 -10.99 -26.97
N ASP A 240 7.47 -11.47 -25.74
CA ASP A 240 8.26 -12.59 -25.22
C ASP A 240 9.77 -12.37 -25.33
N THR A 241 10.25 -11.19 -24.91
CA THR A 241 11.70 -10.89 -24.87
C THR A 241 12.35 -11.49 -23.63
N THR A 242 13.46 -12.21 -23.79
CA THR A 242 14.30 -12.68 -22.68
C THR A 242 15.60 -11.87 -22.61
N ILE A 243 15.83 -11.16 -21.51
CA ILE A 243 17.03 -10.35 -21.28
C ILE A 243 17.94 -11.10 -20.30
N GLN A 244 19.10 -11.54 -20.76
CA GLN A 244 20.08 -12.30 -19.94
C GLN A 244 21.18 -11.42 -19.35
N GLY A 245 21.54 -10.32 -20.01
CA GLY A 245 22.59 -9.39 -19.58
C GLY A 245 22.66 -8.12 -20.42
N GLY A 246 21.78 -7.94 -21.38
CA GLY A 246 21.68 -6.74 -22.22
C GLY A 246 20.58 -5.80 -21.75
N ILE A 247 20.20 -4.90 -22.64
CA ILE A 247 19.25 -3.82 -22.35
C ILE A 247 18.08 -3.86 -23.33
N GLN A 248 16.86 -3.70 -22.80
CA GLN A 248 15.67 -3.36 -23.56
C GLN A 248 15.20 -1.97 -23.14
N GLU A 249 15.06 -1.06 -24.07
CA GLU A 249 14.49 0.27 -23.85
C GLU A 249 13.11 0.37 -24.52
N VAL A 250 12.10 0.80 -23.77
CA VAL A 250 10.73 0.98 -24.23
C VAL A 250 10.34 2.45 -24.05
N GLY A 251 10.27 3.19 -25.13
CA GLY A 251 10.00 4.64 -25.11
C GLY A 251 9.05 5.08 -26.22
N GLU A 252 8.64 6.33 -26.22
CA GLU A 252 7.88 7.02 -27.29
C GLU A 252 6.69 6.22 -27.85
N GLY A 253 5.86 5.61 -26.99
CA GLY A 253 4.71 4.80 -27.40
C GLY A 253 5.05 3.39 -27.85
N GLY A 254 6.28 2.93 -27.62
CA GLY A 254 6.68 1.53 -27.76
C GLY A 254 5.99 0.63 -26.74
N ARG A 255 5.83 -0.64 -27.10
CA ARG A 255 5.15 -1.65 -26.25
C ARG A 255 5.97 -2.91 -26.12
N ALA A 256 6.18 -3.36 -24.86
CA ALA A 256 6.76 -4.65 -24.55
C ALA A 256 5.75 -5.52 -23.79
N SER A 257 5.69 -6.81 -24.09
CA SER A 257 4.85 -7.75 -23.33
C SER A 257 5.56 -9.08 -23.12
N GLY A 258 5.34 -9.71 -21.95
CA GLY A 258 5.95 -11.00 -21.62
C GLY A 258 7.48 -10.94 -21.48
N THR A 259 8.05 -9.80 -21.11
CA THR A 259 9.51 -9.70 -20.95
C THR A 259 10.00 -10.44 -19.71
N THR A 260 10.99 -11.30 -19.86
CA THR A 260 11.69 -11.96 -18.74
C THR A 260 13.10 -11.37 -18.58
N ILE A 261 13.39 -10.82 -17.41
CA ILE A 261 14.67 -10.17 -17.08
C ILE A 261 15.42 -11.06 -16.09
N ASN A 262 16.59 -11.54 -16.50
CA ASN A 262 17.43 -12.42 -15.71
C ASN A 262 18.80 -11.79 -15.44
N ASN A 263 19.50 -12.27 -14.44
CA ASN A 263 20.88 -11.94 -14.10
C ASN A 263 21.13 -10.41 -14.02
N SER A 264 21.88 -9.85 -14.95
CA SER A 264 22.15 -8.40 -15.04
C SER A 264 21.42 -7.73 -16.22
N GLY A 265 20.34 -8.32 -16.70
CA GLY A 265 19.48 -7.73 -17.72
C GLY A 265 18.74 -6.50 -17.19
N ILE A 266 18.51 -5.51 -18.05
CA ILE A 266 17.87 -4.26 -17.70
C ILE A 266 16.75 -3.94 -18.69
N GLN A 267 15.60 -3.53 -18.18
CA GLN A 267 14.53 -2.94 -18.98
C GLN A 267 14.26 -1.51 -18.54
N PHE A 268 14.43 -0.54 -19.42
CA PHE A 268 14.04 0.85 -19.21
C PHE A 268 12.70 1.14 -19.86
N ILE A 269 11.81 1.80 -19.14
CA ILE A 269 10.49 2.21 -19.64
C ILE A 269 10.32 3.70 -19.38
N SER A 270 10.23 4.49 -20.42
CA SER A 270 10.19 5.96 -20.30
C SER A 270 9.38 6.60 -21.43
N SER A 271 9.20 7.91 -21.37
CA SER A 271 8.63 8.72 -22.47
C SER A 271 7.33 8.17 -23.06
N GLY A 272 6.42 7.64 -22.20
CA GLY A 272 5.16 7.06 -22.65
C GLY A 272 5.27 5.64 -23.22
N GLY A 273 6.40 4.96 -23.02
CA GLY A 273 6.55 3.53 -23.27
C GLY A 273 5.74 2.69 -22.29
N SER A 274 5.36 1.49 -22.68
CA SER A 274 4.53 0.59 -21.87
C SER A 274 5.07 -0.83 -21.85
N ALA A 275 5.18 -1.44 -20.67
CA ALA A 275 5.48 -2.86 -20.50
C ALA A 275 4.33 -3.58 -19.78
N THR A 276 4.05 -4.83 -20.18
CA THR A 276 3.00 -5.65 -19.56
C THR A 276 3.53 -7.06 -19.30
N ALA A 277 3.15 -7.65 -18.17
CA ALA A 277 3.51 -9.01 -17.78
C ALA A 277 5.04 -9.25 -17.78
N THR A 278 5.79 -8.31 -17.18
CA THR A 278 7.24 -8.46 -17.03
C THR A 278 7.58 -9.36 -15.84
N THR A 279 8.47 -10.31 -16.01
CA THR A 279 9.02 -11.12 -14.93
C THR A 279 10.46 -10.68 -14.64
N ILE A 280 10.74 -10.23 -13.41
CA ILE A 280 12.06 -9.78 -12.98
C ILE A 280 12.65 -10.82 -12.03
N ASN A 281 13.55 -11.64 -12.52
CA ASN A 281 14.23 -12.65 -11.74
C ASN A 281 15.47 -12.08 -11.02
N SER A 282 16.12 -12.90 -10.21
CA SER A 282 17.29 -12.50 -9.42
C SER A 282 18.36 -11.82 -10.28
N GLY A 283 18.81 -10.64 -9.84
CA GLY A 283 19.78 -9.81 -10.54
C GLY A 283 19.23 -9.03 -11.75
N GLY A 284 17.97 -9.23 -12.13
CA GLY A 284 17.28 -8.45 -13.16
C GLY A 284 16.80 -7.10 -12.63
N TRP A 285 16.65 -6.13 -13.54
CA TRP A 285 16.29 -4.76 -13.18
C TRP A 285 15.30 -4.15 -14.17
N GLN A 286 14.22 -3.57 -13.66
CA GLN A 286 13.29 -2.77 -14.44
C GLN A 286 13.23 -1.35 -13.87
N GLU A 287 13.36 -0.35 -14.72
CA GLU A 287 13.36 1.06 -14.37
C GLU A 287 12.26 1.78 -15.13
N ILE A 288 11.37 2.47 -14.40
CA ILE A 288 10.19 3.13 -14.95
C ILE A 288 10.24 4.60 -14.57
N SER A 289 10.33 5.48 -15.55
CA SER A 289 10.47 6.92 -15.33
C SER A 289 9.79 7.75 -16.43
N SER A 290 9.74 9.05 -16.25
CA SER A 290 9.38 10.02 -17.31
C SER A 290 8.08 9.68 -18.05
N GLY A 291 7.06 9.26 -17.33
CA GLY A 291 5.75 8.88 -17.90
C GLY A 291 5.69 7.50 -18.55
N GLY A 292 6.69 6.66 -18.31
CA GLY A 292 6.64 5.22 -18.64
C GLY A 292 5.66 4.47 -17.72
N SER A 293 5.12 3.36 -18.19
CA SER A 293 4.18 2.54 -17.42
C SER A 293 4.47 1.05 -17.49
N ALA A 294 4.32 0.35 -16.36
CA ALA A 294 4.37 -1.11 -16.30
C ALA A 294 3.10 -1.67 -15.64
N THR A 295 2.61 -2.80 -16.14
CA THR A 295 1.46 -3.51 -15.55
C THR A 295 1.77 -4.99 -15.39
N GLU A 296 1.20 -5.61 -14.36
CA GLU A 296 1.35 -7.06 -14.11
C GLU A 296 2.82 -7.50 -14.00
N THR A 297 3.66 -6.73 -13.29
CA THR A 297 5.06 -7.11 -13.08
C THR A 297 5.20 -8.12 -11.94
N ALA A 298 5.86 -9.25 -12.21
CA ALA A 298 6.23 -10.24 -11.20
C ALA A 298 7.72 -10.09 -10.81
N ILE A 299 8.00 -9.74 -9.56
CA ILE A 299 9.36 -9.56 -9.03
C ILE A 299 9.75 -10.82 -8.23
N ASN A 300 10.70 -11.59 -8.76
CA ASN A 300 11.17 -12.87 -8.22
C ASN A 300 12.66 -12.80 -7.82
N GLY A 301 13.03 -11.81 -7.01
CA GLY A 301 14.40 -11.59 -6.55
C GLY A 301 15.17 -10.48 -7.27
N GLY A 302 14.55 -9.81 -8.22
CA GLY A 302 15.08 -8.63 -8.89
C GLY A 302 14.60 -7.32 -8.27
N ILE A 303 14.78 -6.22 -9.01
CA ILE A 303 14.45 -4.87 -8.57
C ILE A 303 13.59 -4.16 -9.62
N GLN A 304 12.51 -3.52 -9.18
CA GLN A 304 11.73 -2.57 -9.96
C GLN A 304 11.86 -1.18 -9.35
N TRP A 305 12.32 -0.20 -10.12
CA TRP A 305 12.42 1.22 -9.70
C TRP A 305 11.42 2.07 -10.45
N ILE A 306 10.65 2.87 -9.69
CA ILE A 306 9.62 3.76 -10.24
C ILE A 306 9.89 5.17 -9.71
N TYR A 307 10.15 6.12 -10.60
CA TYR A 307 10.48 7.50 -10.23
C TYR A 307 10.15 8.48 -11.37
N ASP A 308 10.30 9.79 -11.12
CA ASP A 308 10.12 10.88 -12.09
C ASP A 308 8.83 10.78 -12.92
N GLY A 309 7.70 10.47 -12.28
CA GLY A 309 6.40 10.33 -12.94
C GLY A 309 6.19 9.00 -13.68
N GLY A 310 7.05 8.02 -13.46
CA GLY A 310 6.80 6.64 -13.85
C GLY A 310 5.67 6.01 -13.05
N SER A 311 4.99 5.03 -13.62
CA SER A 311 3.87 4.34 -12.96
C SER A 311 3.93 2.82 -13.10
N ALA A 312 3.51 2.10 -12.05
CA ALA A 312 3.32 0.65 -12.12
C ALA A 312 1.97 0.27 -11.50
N SER A 313 1.33 -0.78 -12.04
CA SER A 313 0.11 -1.35 -11.46
C SER A 313 0.14 -2.87 -11.44
N ASP A 314 -0.66 -3.44 -10.55
CA ASP A 314 -0.88 -4.88 -10.44
C ASP A 314 0.43 -5.69 -10.32
N SER A 315 1.39 -5.13 -9.58
CA SER A 315 2.69 -5.77 -9.36
C SER A 315 2.61 -6.82 -8.26
N THR A 316 3.35 -7.91 -8.42
CA THR A 316 3.50 -8.95 -7.42
C THR A 316 4.96 -9.06 -7.00
N ILE A 317 5.25 -8.88 -5.71
CA ILE A 317 6.60 -9.01 -5.15
C ILE A 317 6.68 -10.33 -4.39
N ASN A 318 7.12 -11.39 -5.06
CA ASN A 318 7.32 -12.72 -4.45
C ASN A 318 8.60 -12.76 -3.60
N SER A 319 9.63 -12.05 -4.07
CA SER A 319 10.90 -11.75 -3.39
C SER A 319 11.60 -10.61 -4.13
N GLY A 320 12.54 -9.92 -3.50
CA GLY A 320 13.22 -8.76 -4.12
C GLY A 320 12.55 -7.44 -3.78
N TYR A 321 12.77 -6.42 -4.60
CA TYR A 321 12.51 -5.03 -4.21
C TYR A 321 11.68 -4.27 -5.25
N GLN A 322 10.69 -3.50 -4.77
CA GLN A 322 10.06 -2.43 -5.53
C GLN A 322 10.34 -1.09 -4.83
N VAL A 323 10.98 -0.16 -5.51
CA VAL A 323 11.38 1.15 -4.97
C VAL A 323 10.60 2.25 -5.67
N ILE A 324 9.86 3.05 -4.90
CA ILE A 324 9.04 4.15 -5.40
C ILE A 324 9.57 5.46 -4.83
N SER A 325 9.97 6.38 -5.68
CA SER A 325 10.57 7.64 -5.24
C SER A 325 10.31 8.78 -6.23
N SER A 326 10.66 9.99 -5.86
CA SER A 326 10.70 11.17 -6.76
C SER A 326 9.45 11.33 -7.64
N GLY A 327 8.25 11.17 -7.06
CA GLY A 327 6.99 11.31 -7.78
C GLY A 327 6.59 10.08 -8.63
N GLY A 328 7.27 8.95 -8.47
CA GLY A 328 6.80 7.67 -8.99
C GLY A 328 5.54 7.20 -8.27
N SER A 329 4.69 6.45 -8.95
CA SER A 329 3.44 5.96 -8.38
C SER A 329 3.17 4.49 -8.68
N VAL A 330 2.60 3.79 -7.69
CA VAL A 330 2.15 2.40 -7.89
C VAL A 330 0.74 2.20 -7.37
N THR A 331 0.03 1.25 -7.98
CA THR A 331 -1.30 0.84 -7.53
C THR A 331 -1.38 -0.69 -7.49
N SER A 332 -2.15 -1.22 -6.54
CA SER A 332 -2.47 -2.66 -6.46
C SER A 332 -1.25 -3.57 -6.41
N THR A 333 -0.28 -3.28 -5.53
CA THR A 333 0.88 -4.17 -5.33
C THR A 333 0.57 -5.22 -4.26
N THR A 334 0.88 -6.49 -4.53
CA THR A 334 0.85 -7.57 -3.52
C THR A 334 2.27 -7.96 -3.12
N ILE A 335 2.58 -7.93 -1.81
CA ILE A 335 3.90 -8.22 -1.27
C ILE A 335 3.86 -9.52 -0.48
N TYR A 336 4.47 -10.57 -1.01
CA TYR A 336 4.61 -11.86 -0.34
C TYR A 336 5.89 -11.94 0.50
N ARG A 337 6.03 -13.02 1.26
CA ARG A 337 7.15 -13.24 2.16
C ARG A 337 8.51 -13.20 1.43
N GLY A 338 9.38 -12.28 1.80
CA GLY A 338 10.68 -12.02 1.17
C GLY A 338 10.66 -10.91 0.12
N GLY A 339 9.49 -10.35 -0.17
CA GLY A 339 9.34 -9.13 -0.95
C GLY A 339 9.38 -7.87 -0.08
N GLU A 340 9.93 -6.79 -0.61
CA GLU A 340 10.00 -5.48 0.03
C GLU A 340 9.55 -4.38 -0.93
N GLN A 341 8.66 -3.49 -0.45
CA GLN A 341 8.31 -2.25 -1.14
C GLN A 341 8.82 -1.06 -0.33
N SER A 342 9.67 -0.24 -0.91
CA SER A 342 10.24 0.96 -0.29
C SER A 342 9.72 2.23 -0.95
N ILE A 343 9.10 3.12 -0.16
CA ILE A 343 8.43 4.33 -0.63
C ILE A 343 9.06 5.54 0.06
N HIS A 344 9.69 6.42 -0.71
CA HIS A 344 10.37 7.59 -0.18
C HIS A 344 10.38 8.77 -1.17
N ASN A 345 10.81 9.96 -0.73
CA ASN A 345 11.02 11.15 -1.59
C ASN A 345 9.82 11.45 -2.50
N ALA A 346 8.62 11.59 -1.94
CA ALA A 346 7.36 11.83 -2.66
C ALA A 346 6.90 10.67 -3.59
N GLY A 347 7.40 9.46 -3.40
CA GLY A 347 6.81 8.25 -4.00
C GLY A 347 5.43 7.96 -3.39
N LEU A 348 4.53 7.40 -4.19
CA LEU A 348 3.16 7.07 -3.78
C LEU A 348 2.82 5.60 -4.09
N ALA A 349 2.33 4.88 -3.09
CA ALA A 349 1.71 3.56 -3.28
C ALA A 349 0.24 3.60 -2.84
N THR A 350 -0.64 2.98 -3.60
CA THR A 350 -2.08 2.90 -3.29
C THR A 350 -2.57 1.46 -3.42
N GLY A 351 -3.39 1.00 -2.47
CA GLY A 351 -3.99 -0.33 -2.52
C GLY A 351 -2.98 -1.47 -2.40
N THR A 352 -1.93 -1.31 -1.60
CA THR A 352 -0.94 -2.37 -1.37
C THR A 352 -1.49 -3.44 -0.42
N ILE A 353 -1.30 -4.71 -0.76
CA ILE A 353 -1.60 -5.85 0.12
C ILE A 353 -0.28 -6.45 0.60
N ILE A 354 -0.04 -6.45 1.92
CA ILE A 354 1.13 -7.07 2.54
C ILE A 354 0.73 -8.43 3.09
N SER A 355 1.02 -9.49 2.34
CA SER A 355 0.70 -10.88 2.69
C SER A 355 1.94 -11.66 3.14
N GLY A 356 2.67 -11.10 4.11
CA GLY A 356 3.88 -11.69 4.69
C GLY A 356 5.21 -11.03 4.31
N GLY A 357 5.23 -10.02 3.47
CA GLY A 357 6.39 -9.20 3.11
C GLY A 357 6.49 -7.92 3.92
N GLU A 358 7.27 -6.96 3.43
CA GLU A 358 7.54 -5.69 4.11
C GLU A 358 7.24 -4.48 3.23
N GLN A 359 6.62 -3.43 3.80
CA GLN A 359 6.50 -2.11 3.20
C GLN A 359 7.17 -1.08 4.09
N LEU A 360 8.12 -0.33 3.56
CA LEU A 360 8.81 0.76 4.23
C LEU A 360 8.38 2.11 3.65
N VAL A 361 7.80 2.99 4.48
CA VAL A 361 7.38 4.34 4.08
C VAL A 361 8.22 5.36 4.86
N SER A 362 9.01 6.16 4.17
CA SER A 362 9.93 7.09 4.82
C SER A 362 10.19 8.35 3.99
N SER A 363 10.83 9.33 4.60
CA SER A 363 11.41 10.50 3.88
C SER A 363 10.42 11.18 2.92
N GLY A 364 9.18 11.41 3.37
CA GLY A 364 8.12 12.04 2.57
C GLY A 364 7.46 11.13 1.54
N GLY A 365 7.69 9.82 1.59
CA GLY A 365 6.89 8.83 0.86
C GLY A 365 5.50 8.68 1.44
N SER A 366 4.56 8.23 0.64
CA SER A 366 3.16 8.04 1.04
C SER A 366 2.60 6.69 0.62
N ALA A 367 1.85 6.04 1.54
CA ALA A 367 1.05 4.87 1.21
C ALA A 367 -0.42 5.08 1.60
N VAL A 368 -1.33 4.68 0.74
CA VAL A 368 -2.79 4.87 0.91
C VAL A 368 -3.48 3.53 0.73
N ASP A 369 -4.49 3.26 1.57
CA ASP A 369 -5.32 2.05 1.50
C ASP A 369 -4.49 0.75 1.50
N THR A 370 -3.56 0.63 2.46
CA THR A 370 -2.75 -0.59 2.63
C THR A 370 -3.50 -1.63 3.46
N THR A 371 -3.56 -2.88 3.01
CA THR A 371 -4.04 -4.02 3.82
C THR A 371 -2.85 -4.85 4.30
N ILE A 372 -2.74 -5.06 5.61
CA ILE A 372 -1.68 -5.87 6.24
C ILE A 372 -2.30 -7.18 6.74
N GLU A 373 -2.18 -8.24 5.97
CA GLU A 373 -2.72 -9.57 6.33
C GLU A 373 -1.78 -10.34 7.26
N GLY A 374 -0.46 -10.27 7.08
CA GLY A 374 0.50 -11.03 7.86
C GLY A 374 1.95 -10.56 7.75
N GLY A 375 2.22 -9.38 7.25
CA GLY A 375 3.56 -8.81 7.07
C GLY A 375 3.80 -7.60 7.98
N LEU A 376 4.72 -6.75 7.56
CA LEU A 376 5.15 -5.57 8.30
C LEU A 376 5.06 -4.31 7.44
N GLN A 377 4.38 -3.28 7.95
CA GLN A 377 4.49 -1.92 7.43
C GLN A 377 5.27 -1.06 8.42
N THR A 378 6.35 -0.45 8.02
CA THR A 378 7.16 0.45 8.83
C THR A 378 7.09 1.88 8.29
N ILE A 379 6.68 2.82 9.15
CA ILE A 379 6.53 4.24 8.82
C ILE A 379 7.50 5.03 9.70
N LEU A 380 8.42 5.75 9.10
CA LEU A 380 9.44 6.50 9.83
C LEU A 380 9.95 7.73 9.04
N ASN A 381 10.68 8.61 9.72
CA ASN A 381 11.39 9.74 9.11
C ASN A 381 10.52 10.62 8.19
N GLY A 382 9.29 10.94 8.59
CA GLY A 382 8.37 11.75 7.80
C GLY A 382 7.65 11.00 6.67
N GLY A 383 7.61 9.68 6.71
CA GLY A 383 6.69 8.87 5.90
C GLY A 383 5.25 9.04 6.38
N ASN A 384 4.30 8.98 5.47
CA ASN A 384 2.87 9.17 5.74
C ASN A 384 2.05 8.01 5.19
N VAL A 385 1.14 7.48 6.00
CA VAL A 385 0.18 6.48 5.54
C VAL A 385 -1.25 6.86 5.94
N SER A 386 -2.23 6.41 5.16
CA SER A 386 -3.64 6.60 5.47
C SER A 386 -4.49 5.42 5.02
N GLY A 387 -5.59 5.18 5.73
CA GLY A 387 -6.53 4.11 5.37
C GLY A 387 -5.94 2.70 5.51
N THR A 388 -5.06 2.46 6.48
CA THR A 388 -4.48 1.12 6.66
C THR A 388 -5.45 0.18 7.38
N LEU A 389 -5.66 -1.02 6.82
CA LEU A 389 -6.33 -2.13 7.47
C LEU A 389 -5.30 -3.16 7.97
N ILE A 390 -5.24 -3.40 9.27
CA ILE A 390 -4.39 -4.42 9.89
C ILE A 390 -5.26 -5.60 10.30
N SER A 391 -5.33 -6.62 9.48
CA SER A 391 -6.15 -7.81 9.73
C SER A 391 -5.37 -8.99 10.35
N GLY A 392 -4.03 -8.90 10.42
CA GLY A 392 -3.22 -9.97 11.03
C GLY A 392 -1.72 -9.69 11.10
N GLY A 393 -1.23 -8.60 10.55
CA GLY A 393 0.19 -8.22 10.54
C GLY A 393 0.53 -7.12 11.53
N VAL A 394 1.60 -6.39 11.25
CA VAL A 394 2.13 -5.34 12.13
C VAL A 394 2.33 -4.03 11.38
N GLN A 395 1.83 -2.94 11.95
CA GLN A 395 2.20 -1.58 11.55
C GLN A 395 3.07 -0.95 12.63
N ARG A 396 4.23 -0.45 12.26
CA ARG A 396 5.15 0.26 13.17
C ARG A 396 5.31 1.72 12.74
N VAL A 397 4.93 2.65 13.60
CA VAL A 397 5.04 4.10 13.38
C VAL A 397 6.08 4.68 14.33
N SER A 398 7.14 5.28 13.81
CA SER A 398 8.24 5.77 14.65
C SER A 398 8.99 6.95 14.01
N SER A 399 9.84 7.61 14.78
CA SER A 399 10.81 8.60 14.28
C SER A 399 10.19 9.67 13.38
N GLY A 400 9.03 10.22 13.77
CA GLY A 400 8.31 11.24 12.99
C GLY A 400 7.52 10.71 11.80
N GLY A 401 7.32 9.39 11.70
CA GLY A 401 6.33 8.81 10.79
C GLY A 401 4.89 9.09 11.24
N SER A 402 3.96 9.11 10.33
CA SER A 402 2.54 9.39 10.59
C SER A 402 1.61 8.35 9.96
N ALA A 403 0.62 7.89 10.73
CA ALA A 403 -0.47 7.06 10.22
C ALA A 403 -1.83 7.66 10.59
N VAL A 404 -2.75 7.71 9.64
CA VAL A 404 -4.09 8.28 9.79
C VAL A 404 -5.13 7.25 9.36
N ASP A 405 -6.24 7.19 10.09
CA ASP A 405 -7.38 6.31 9.78
C ASP A 405 -6.96 4.84 9.63
N THR A 406 -6.29 4.31 10.65
CA THR A 406 -5.92 2.88 10.71
C THR A 406 -7.00 2.06 11.41
N THR A 407 -7.43 0.96 10.79
CA THR A 407 -8.27 -0.05 11.45
C THR A 407 -7.42 -1.25 11.87
N VAL A 408 -7.49 -1.63 13.14
CA VAL A 408 -6.76 -2.77 13.72
C VAL A 408 -7.78 -3.84 14.11
N GLU A 409 -7.92 -4.87 13.28
CA GLU A 409 -8.87 -5.98 13.52
C GLU A 409 -8.27 -7.08 14.40
N GLU A 410 -7.25 -7.79 13.91
CA GLU A 410 -6.57 -8.88 14.63
C GLU A 410 -5.05 -8.67 14.76
N GLY A 411 -4.50 -7.60 14.22
CA GLY A 411 -3.06 -7.32 14.17
C GLY A 411 -2.57 -6.38 15.27
N LEU A 412 -1.41 -5.80 15.04
CA LEU A 412 -0.74 -4.93 15.99
C LEU A 412 -0.31 -3.61 15.35
N GLN A 413 -0.71 -2.49 15.94
CA GLN A 413 -0.13 -1.18 15.64
C GLN A 413 0.82 -0.77 16.79
N THR A 414 2.08 -0.48 16.48
CA THR A 414 3.07 -0.01 17.45
C THR A 414 3.49 1.42 17.13
N VAL A 415 3.34 2.33 18.09
CA VAL A 415 3.66 3.75 17.95
C VAL A 415 4.74 4.11 18.97
N LEU A 416 5.91 4.49 18.51
CA LEU A 416 7.05 4.70 19.39
C LEU A 416 8.03 5.78 18.86
N ASN A 417 8.92 6.26 19.72
CA ASN A 417 10.02 7.17 19.34
C ASN A 417 9.58 8.38 18.52
N GLY A 418 8.48 9.05 18.89
CA GLY A 418 7.97 10.22 18.19
C GLY A 418 7.19 9.91 16.92
N GLY A 419 6.69 8.69 16.75
CA GLY A 419 5.67 8.36 15.76
C GLY A 419 4.30 8.92 16.17
N ASN A 420 3.47 9.27 15.21
CA ASN A 420 2.16 9.87 15.44
C ASN A 420 1.06 9.11 14.69
N VAL A 421 -0.03 8.81 15.37
CA VAL A 421 -1.21 8.23 14.74
C VAL A 421 -2.46 9.01 15.11
N SER A 422 -3.46 8.99 14.24
CA SER A 422 -4.76 9.60 14.50
C SER A 422 -5.89 8.84 13.82
N GLY A 423 -7.09 8.90 14.44
CA GLY A 423 -8.27 8.22 13.89
C GLY A 423 -8.14 6.68 13.86
N THR A 424 -7.45 6.08 14.82
CA THR A 424 -7.31 4.62 14.87
C THR A 424 -8.57 3.97 15.42
N LEU A 425 -9.11 2.97 14.72
CA LEU A 425 -10.16 2.09 15.20
C LEU A 425 -9.53 0.73 15.58
N ILE A 426 -9.64 0.35 16.85
CA ILE A 426 -9.21 -0.96 17.37
C ILE A 426 -10.47 -1.79 17.59
N SER A 427 -10.83 -2.64 16.63
CA SER A 427 -12.03 -3.44 16.70
C SER A 427 -11.81 -4.84 17.31
N GLY A 428 -10.57 -5.31 17.39
CA GLY A 428 -10.23 -6.60 17.99
C GLY A 428 -8.74 -6.84 18.19
N GLY A 429 -7.86 -5.99 17.62
CA GLY A 429 -6.40 -6.11 17.71
C GLY A 429 -5.79 -5.28 18.84
N GLU A 430 -4.52 -4.95 18.70
CA GLU A 430 -3.75 -4.23 19.72
C GLU A 430 -3.10 -2.95 19.18
N GLN A 431 -3.09 -1.88 19.99
CA GLN A 431 -2.30 -0.68 19.75
C GLN A 431 -1.37 -0.44 20.93
N ASN A 432 -0.06 -0.40 20.71
CA ASN A 432 0.94 -0.14 21.72
C ASN A 432 1.63 1.21 21.50
N ILE A 433 1.48 2.15 22.44
CA ILE A 433 2.05 3.49 22.38
C ILE A 433 3.12 3.64 23.47
N SER A 434 4.35 3.94 23.08
CA SER A 434 5.46 4.03 24.03
C SER A 434 6.56 4.98 23.58
N SER A 435 7.50 5.27 24.48
CA SER A 435 8.76 5.96 24.16
C SER A 435 8.54 7.28 23.38
N GLY A 436 7.58 8.09 23.80
CA GLY A 436 7.23 9.35 23.14
C GLY A 436 6.42 9.22 21.85
N GLY A 437 5.84 8.04 21.57
CA GLY A 437 4.81 7.90 20.56
C GLY A 437 3.51 8.58 20.96
N SER A 438 2.71 9.01 19.99
CA SER A 438 1.44 9.71 20.22
C SER A 438 0.30 9.11 19.41
N ALA A 439 -0.87 8.95 20.04
CA ALA A 439 -2.11 8.59 19.37
C ALA A 439 -3.23 9.57 19.74
N VAL A 440 -3.98 9.99 18.75
CA VAL A 440 -5.08 10.95 18.89
C VAL A 440 -6.36 10.37 18.29
N ASP A 441 -7.50 10.58 18.96
CA ASP A 441 -8.82 10.16 18.49
C ASP A 441 -8.86 8.63 18.16
N THR A 442 -8.46 7.80 19.14
CA THR A 442 -8.55 6.34 19.03
C THR A 442 -9.90 5.84 19.53
N THR A 443 -10.57 4.98 18.79
CA THR A 443 -11.74 4.21 19.28
C THR A 443 -11.30 2.78 19.58
N VAL A 444 -11.59 2.28 20.78
CA VAL A 444 -11.31 0.91 21.24
C VAL A 444 -12.66 0.21 21.47
N GLU A 445 -13.05 -0.65 20.49
CA GLU A 445 -14.34 -1.37 20.57
C GLU A 445 -14.20 -2.68 21.35
N GLU A 446 -13.41 -3.66 20.83
CA GLU A 446 -13.19 -4.96 21.49
C GLU A 446 -11.70 -5.27 21.74
N GLY A 447 -10.79 -4.41 21.31
CA GLY A 447 -9.36 -4.61 21.36
C GLY A 447 -8.67 -3.99 22.60
N LEU A 448 -7.36 -3.84 22.50
CA LEU A 448 -6.51 -3.36 23.58
C LEU A 448 -5.64 -2.18 23.12
N GLN A 449 -5.72 -1.06 23.85
CA GLN A 449 -4.75 0.03 23.74
C GLN A 449 -3.83 0.04 24.97
N THR A 450 -2.51 -0.07 24.78
CA THR A 450 -1.53 0.00 25.85
C THR A 450 -0.66 1.24 25.73
N VAL A 451 -0.60 2.06 26.78
CA VAL A 451 0.16 3.32 26.83
C VAL A 451 1.19 3.23 27.94
N LEU A 452 2.45 3.22 27.59
CA LEU A 452 3.53 3.01 28.57
C LEU A 452 4.81 3.77 28.20
N ASN A 453 5.74 3.87 29.17
CA ASN A 453 7.08 4.42 28.96
C ASN A 453 7.11 5.78 28.26
N GLY A 454 6.24 6.72 28.67
CA GLY A 454 6.16 8.05 28.09
C GLY A 454 5.42 8.12 26.75
N GLY A 455 4.60 7.13 26.41
CA GLY A 455 3.61 7.25 25.35
C GLY A 455 2.46 8.18 25.74
N ASN A 456 1.85 8.84 24.79
CA ASN A 456 0.79 9.82 25.03
C ASN A 456 -0.42 9.54 24.15
N VAL A 457 -1.61 9.56 24.72
CA VAL A 457 -2.85 9.46 23.97
C VAL A 457 -3.82 10.58 24.35
N SER A 458 -4.69 10.97 23.43
CA SER A 458 -5.75 11.93 23.70
C SER A 458 -7.01 11.63 22.87
N GLY A 459 -8.16 11.98 23.44
CA GLY A 459 -9.44 11.77 22.75
C GLY A 459 -9.78 10.28 22.53
N THR A 460 -9.38 9.39 23.44
CA THR A 460 -9.71 7.96 23.30
C THR A 460 -11.16 7.69 23.70
N LEU A 461 -11.91 6.98 22.85
CA LEU A 461 -13.20 6.40 23.16
C LEU A 461 -13.05 4.90 23.41
N ILE A 462 -13.38 4.43 24.62
CA ILE A 462 -13.40 3.00 24.98
C ILE A 462 -14.87 2.59 25.03
N SER A 463 -15.38 1.98 23.96
CA SER A 463 -16.79 1.61 23.89
C SER A 463 -17.06 0.17 24.34
N GLY A 464 -16.04 -0.71 24.38
CA GLY A 464 -16.17 -2.08 24.88
C GLY A 464 -14.83 -2.78 25.13
N GLY A 465 -13.71 -2.22 24.70
CA GLY A 465 -12.37 -2.78 24.85
C GLY A 465 -11.64 -2.31 26.11
N GLU A 466 -10.31 -2.39 26.10
CA GLU A 466 -9.47 -2.07 27.23
C GLU A 466 -8.40 -1.00 26.88
N GLN A 467 -8.15 -0.08 27.82
CA GLN A 467 -7.00 0.83 27.78
C GLN A 467 -6.15 0.66 29.01
N ASN A 468 -4.87 0.32 28.85
CA ASN A 468 -3.93 0.15 29.94
C ASN A 468 -2.85 1.25 29.92
N ILE A 469 -2.80 2.08 30.97
CA ILE A 469 -1.84 3.19 31.11
C ILE A 469 -0.87 2.89 32.26
N SER A 470 0.41 2.79 31.96
CA SER A 470 1.40 2.45 33.00
C SER A 470 2.78 3.05 32.70
N SER A 471 3.68 2.95 33.68
CA SER A 471 5.12 3.25 33.52
C SER A 471 5.39 4.63 32.91
N GLY A 472 4.65 5.66 33.34
CA GLY A 472 4.78 7.01 32.85
C GLY A 472 4.05 7.27 31.50
N GLY A 473 3.20 6.36 31.06
CA GLY A 473 2.25 6.63 29.97
C GLY A 473 1.19 7.66 30.41
N SER A 474 0.63 8.39 29.45
CA SER A 474 -0.36 9.43 29.71
C SER A 474 -1.56 9.32 28.77
N ALA A 475 -2.78 9.47 29.34
CA ALA A 475 -3.99 9.60 28.54
C ALA A 475 -4.78 10.86 28.96
N VAL A 476 -5.29 11.58 28.00
CA VAL A 476 -6.05 12.84 28.21
C VAL A 476 -7.39 12.73 27.45
N ASP A 477 -8.44 13.22 28.10
CA ASP A 477 -9.80 13.27 27.51
C ASP A 477 -10.28 11.88 26.99
N THR A 478 -10.21 10.87 27.86
CA THR A 478 -10.73 9.51 27.57
C THR A 478 -12.19 9.43 27.94
N THR A 479 -13.03 8.88 27.05
CA THR A 479 -14.41 8.47 27.36
C THR A 479 -14.46 6.95 27.53
N VAL A 480 -14.99 6.45 28.65
CA VAL A 480 -15.18 5.03 28.95
C VAL A 480 -16.69 4.75 28.99
N GLU A 481 -17.24 4.16 27.92
CA GLU A 481 -18.68 3.87 27.84
C GLU A 481 -19.03 2.52 28.47
N GLU A 482 -18.55 1.41 27.89
CA GLU A 482 -18.80 0.05 28.41
C GLU A 482 -17.48 -0.74 28.67
N GLY A 483 -16.32 -0.18 28.40
CA GLY A 483 -15.02 -0.83 28.51
C GLY A 483 -14.31 -0.58 29.83
N LEU A 484 -13.00 -0.84 29.83
CA LEU A 484 -12.13 -0.75 31.01
C LEU A 484 -10.90 0.14 30.75
N GLN A 485 -10.72 1.14 31.60
CA GLN A 485 -9.44 1.89 31.68
C GLN A 485 -8.68 1.49 32.95
N THR A 486 -7.46 0.98 32.81
CA THR A 486 -6.58 0.62 33.94
C THR A 486 -5.38 1.55 34.01
N VAL A 487 -5.17 2.21 35.14
CA VAL A 487 -4.09 3.16 35.39
C VAL A 487 -3.20 2.65 36.53
N LEU A 488 -1.99 2.27 36.24
CA LEU A 488 -1.11 1.66 37.24
C LEU A 488 0.37 2.02 37.07
N ASN A 489 1.19 1.73 38.06
CA ASN A 489 2.65 1.85 38.01
C ASN A 489 3.16 3.20 37.49
N GLY A 490 2.57 4.31 37.96
CA GLY A 490 2.95 5.67 37.55
C GLY A 490 2.38 6.10 36.19
N GLY A 491 1.34 5.43 35.67
CA GLY A 491 0.50 5.95 34.57
C GLY A 491 -0.32 7.16 35.02
N ASN A 492 -0.61 8.08 34.13
CA ASN A 492 -1.34 9.30 34.43
C ASN A 492 -2.50 9.50 33.45
N VAL A 493 -3.67 9.82 33.98
CA VAL A 493 -4.82 10.19 33.16
C VAL A 493 -5.43 11.50 33.62
N SER A 494 -6.06 12.25 32.72
CA SER A 494 -6.80 13.47 33.04
C SER A 494 -8.01 13.63 32.12
N GLY A 495 -9.06 14.28 32.67
CA GLY A 495 -10.28 14.53 31.88
C GLY A 495 -11.03 13.27 31.47
N THR A 496 -11.00 12.20 32.26
CA THR A 496 -11.71 10.98 31.94
C THR A 496 -13.21 11.12 32.22
N LEU A 497 -14.05 10.76 31.25
CA LEU A 497 -15.49 10.59 31.43
C LEU A 497 -15.83 9.10 31.49
N ILE A 498 -16.38 8.63 32.61
CA ILE A 498 -16.88 7.26 32.80
C ILE A 498 -18.41 7.31 32.72
N SER A 499 -18.97 7.01 31.57
CA SER A 499 -20.42 7.09 31.36
C SER A 499 -21.15 5.77 31.65
N GLY A 500 -20.45 4.61 31.60
CA GLY A 500 -21.04 3.32 31.92
C GLY A 500 -20.01 2.22 32.19
N GLY A 501 -18.72 2.44 31.86
CA GLY A 501 -17.63 1.48 32.04
C GLY A 501 -16.91 1.58 33.37
N GLU A 502 -15.68 1.09 33.41
CA GLU A 502 -14.86 1.02 34.63
C GLU A 502 -13.50 1.73 34.47
N GLN A 503 -13.07 2.44 35.51
CA GLN A 503 -11.71 2.94 35.64
C GLN A 503 -11.06 2.40 36.91
N ASN A 504 -9.93 1.68 36.77
CA ASN A 504 -9.18 1.12 37.89
C ASN A 504 -7.84 1.83 38.05
N ILE A 505 -7.60 2.50 39.20
CA ILE A 505 -6.38 3.22 39.51
C ILE A 505 -5.66 2.52 40.66
N SER A 506 -4.44 2.06 40.42
CA SER A 506 -3.68 1.34 41.48
C SER A 506 -2.17 1.51 41.34
N SER A 507 -1.45 1.02 42.32
CA SER A 507 0.03 0.89 42.28
C SER A 507 0.75 2.17 41.85
N GLY A 508 0.31 3.33 42.38
CA GLY A 508 0.89 4.63 42.07
C GLY A 508 0.40 5.24 40.72
N GLY A 509 -0.64 4.67 40.12
CA GLY A 509 -1.36 5.35 39.04
C GLY A 509 -2.08 6.58 39.51
N SER A 510 -2.32 7.56 38.64
CA SER A 510 -2.97 8.82 38.98
C SER A 510 -4.08 9.19 37.97
N ALA A 511 -5.21 9.65 38.47
CA ALA A 511 -6.26 10.24 37.65
C ALA A 511 -6.67 11.61 38.18
N VAL A 512 -6.83 12.58 37.28
CA VAL A 512 -7.21 13.94 37.58
C VAL A 512 -8.44 14.35 36.77
N ASP A 513 -9.36 15.07 37.41
CA ASP A 513 -10.58 15.61 36.77
C ASP A 513 -11.40 14.49 36.08
N THR A 514 -11.72 13.39 36.80
CA THR A 514 -12.59 12.32 36.30
C THR A 514 -14.06 12.66 36.60
N THR A 515 -14.92 12.50 35.60
CA THR A 515 -16.40 12.52 35.80
C THR A 515 -16.91 11.08 35.76
N VAL A 516 -17.65 10.65 36.77
CA VAL A 516 -18.30 9.33 36.88
C VAL A 516 -19.82 9.54 36.83
N GLU A 517 -20.42 9.25 35.66
CA GLU A 517 -21.86 9.44 35.44
C GLU A 517 -22.66 8.20 35.88
N GLU A 518 -22.49 7.05 35.20
CA GLU A 518 -23.17 5.80 35.52
C GLU A 518 -22.22 4.62 35.81
N GLY A 519 -20.92 4.81 35.65
CA GLY A 519 -19.87 3.77 35.74
C GLY A 519 -19.26 3.67 37.14
N LEU A 520 -18.08 3.01 37.15
CA LEU A 520 -17.34 2.72 38.39
C LEU A 520 -15.89 3.21 38.32
N GLN A 521 -15.47 4.03 39.29
CA GLN A 521 -14.04 4.31 39.53
C GLN A 521 -13.55 3.58 40.77
N THR A 522 -12.55 2.73 40.64
CA THR A 522 -11.93 2.00 41.75
C THR A 522 -10.49 2.50 42.01
N VAL A 523 -10.20 2.93 43.24
CA VAL A 523 -8.90 3.47 43.64
C VAL A 523 -8.33 2.60 44.77
N LEU A 524 -7.26 1.89 44.49
CA LEU A 524 -6.69 0.94 45.47
C LEU A 524 -5.16 0.85 45.40
N ASN A 525 -4.56 0.22 46.40
CA ASN A 525 -3.12 -0.12 46.43
C ASN A 525 -2.18 1.07 46.12
N GLY A 526 -2.46 2.25 46.68
CA GLY A 526 -1.65 3.45 46.44
C GLY A 526 -1.94 4.18 45.15
N GLY A 527 -3.08 3.92 44.49
CA GLY A 527 -3.61 4.78 43.44
C GLY A 527 -4.08 6.12 44.00
N ASN A 528 -4.00 7.18 43.18
CA ASN A 528 -4.36 8.53 43.58
C ASN A 528 -5.31 9.20 42.60
N VAL A 529 -6.38 9.79 43.08
CA VAL A 529 -7.28 10.57 42.25
C VAL A 529 -7.49 11.97 42.84
N SER A 530 -7.78 12.94 41.99
CA SER A 530 -8.16 14.28 42.43
C SER A 530 -9.16 14.93 41.47
N GLY A 531 -10.02 15.78 42.02
CA GLY A 531 -11.03 16.50 41.24
C GLY A 531 -12.10 15.60 40.62
N THR A 532 -12.43 14.46 41.27
CA THR A 532 -13.49 13.56 40.75
C THR A 532 -14.87 14.16 40.98
N LEU A 533 -15.69 14.18 39.92
CA LEU A 533 -17.14 14.45 39.99
C LEU A 533 -17.91 13.14 39.86
N ILE A 534 -18.67 12.75 40.88
CA ILE A 534 -19.58 11.58 40.87
C ILE A 534 -20.98 12.14 40.71
N SER A 535 -21.53 12.12 39.49
CA SER A 535 -22.85 12.66 39.20
C SER A 535 -23.97 11.63 39.25
N GLY A 536 -23.65 10.33 39.16
CA GLY A 536 -24.62 9.26 39.26
C GLY A 536 -24.01 7.85 39.47
N GLY A 537 -22.70 7.70 39.26
CA GLY A 537 -21.99 6.42 39.36
C GLY A 537 -21.38 6.17 40.76
N GLU A 538 -20.37 5.33 40.81
CA GLU A 538 -19.72 4.90 42.05
C GLU A 538 -18.21 5.17 42.05
N GLN A 539 -17.67 5.59 43.19
CA GLN A 539 -16.24 5.65 43.45
C GLN A 539 -15.86 4.79 44.69
N ASN A 540 -15.03 3.79 44.49
CA ASN A 540 -14.58 2.91 45.59
C ASN A 540 -13.12 3.16 45.91
N ILE A 541 -12.79 3.58 47.13
CA ILE A 541 -11.43 3.86 47.61
C ILE A 541 -11.06 2.86 48.69
N SER A 542 -10.02 2.05 48.48
CA SER A 542 -9.63 1.04 49.45
C SER A 542 -8.12 0.73 49.44
N SER A 543 -7.66 -0.07 50.35
CA SER A 543 -6.29 -0.64 50.39
C SER A 543 -5.18 0.40 50.19
N GLY A 544 -5.30 1.56 50.84
CA GLY A 544 -4.32 2.66 50.73
C GLY A 544 -4.49 3.52 49.45
N GLY A 545 -5.59 3.38 48.70
CA GLY A 545 -5.97 4.34 47.65
C GLY A 545 -6.34 5.69 48.27
N SER A 546 -6.20 6.78 47.49
CA SER A 546 -6.46 8.15 47.95
C SER A 546 -7.29 8.92 46.95
N ALA A 547 -8.29 9.66 47.45
CA ALA A 547 -9.03 10.62 46.63
C ALA A 547 -9.04 12.00 47.31
N VAL A 548 -8.85 13.04 46.51
CA VAL A 548 -8.79 14.44 46.97
C VAL A 548 -9.78 15.28 46.16
N ASP A 549 -10.51 16.19 46.82
CA ASP A 549 -11.43 17.12 46.20
C ASP A 549 -12.50 16.42 45.30
N THR A 550 -13.16 15.39 45.86
CA THR A 550 -14.29 14.70 45.18
C THR A 550 -15.60 15.45 45.42
N THR A 551 -16.38 15.68 44.36
CA THR A 551 -17.76 16.12 44.48
C THR A 551 -18.70 14.94 44.24
N VAL A 552 -19.64 14.68 45.15
CA VAL A 552 -20.68 13.63 45.07
C VAL A 552 -22.02 14.30 44.95
N GLU A 553 -22.57 14.32 43.71
CA GLU A 553 -23.87 14.95 43.44
C GLU A 553 -25.06 14.00 43.66
N GLU A 554 -25.13 12.92 42.89
CA GLU A 554 -26.23 11.91 42.99
C GLU A 554 -25.69 10.47 43.18
N GLY A 555 -24.40 10.25 43.13
CA GLY A 555 -23.74 8.94 43.18
C GLY A 555 -23.30 8.52 44.59
N LEU A 556 -22.41 7.53 44.61
CA LEU A 556 -21.88 6.91 45.84
C LEU A 556 -20.36 6.92 45.90
N GLN A 557 -19.80 7.47 46.98
CA GLN A 557 -18.39 7.29 47.32
C GLN A 557 -18.24 6.31 48.49
N THR A 558 -17.53 5.20 48.31
CA THR A 558 -17.26 4.21 49.37
C THR A 558 -15.80 4.20 49.78
N VAL A 559 -15.49 4.40 51.05
CA VAL A 559 -14.12 4.45 51.58
C VAL A 559 -13.95 3.35 52.61
N LEU A 560 -13.11 2.38 52.32
CA LEU A 560 -12.97 1.21 53.19
C LEU A 560 -11.53 0.63 53.18
N ASN A 561 -11.24 -0.28 54.10
CA ASN A 561 -9.98 -1.03 54.18
C ASN A 561 -8.69 -0.16 54.09
N GLY A 562 -8.66 0.97 54.79
CA GLY A 562 -7.51 1.88 54.77
C GLY A 562 -7.44 2.81 53.56
N GLY A 563 -8.53 2.98 52.80
CA GLY A 563 -8.70 4.06 51.83
C GLY A 563 -8.77 5.42 52.51
N ASN A 564 -8.29 6.47 51.87
CA ASN A 564 -8.24 7.83 52.42
C ASN A 564 -8.87 8.84 51.43
N VAL A 565 -9.75 9.70 51.95
CA VAL A 565 -10.29 10.79 51.14
C VAL A 565 -10.16 12.12 51.88
N SER A 566 -10.03 13.22 51.16
CA SER A 566 -10.01 14.56 51.71
C SER A 566 -10.69 15.57 50.79
N GLY A 567 -11.31 16.61 51.41
CA GLY A 567 -11.97 17.68 50.66
C GLY A 567 -13.22 17.23 49.89
N THR A 568 -13.92 16.18 50.36
CA THR A 568 -15.15 15.71 49.68
C THR A 568 -16.30 16.69 49.89
N LEU A 569 -16.97 17.08 48.80
CA LEU A 569 -18.25 17.78 48.80
C LEU A 569 -19.38 16.82 48.49
N ILE A 570 -20.34 16.64 49.40
CA ILE A 570 -21.54 15.85 49.17
C ILE A 570 -22.70 16.83 48.96
N SER A 571 -23.13 17.04 47.73
CA SER A 571 -24.15 18.00 47.36
C SER A 571 -25.54 17.36 47.11
N GLY A 572 -25.60 16.03 47.07
CA GLY A 572 -26.85 15.28 46.91
C GLY A 572 -26.73 13.78 47.02
N GLY A 573 -25.52 13.18 46.93
CA GLY A 573 -25.26 11.76 46.94
C GLY A 573 -24.91 11.20 48.33
N GLU A 574 -24.21 10.09 48.34
CA GLU A 574 -23.84 9.36 49.56
C GLU A 574 -22.31 9.12 49.68
N GLN A 575 -21.80 9.23 50.91
CA GLN A 575 -20.44 8.79 51.25
C GLN A 575 -20.48 7.76 52.38
N ASN A 576 -19.94 6.56 52.14
CA ASN A 576 -19.86 5.50 53.12
C ASN A 576 -18.40 5.24 53.57
N ILE A 577 -18.13 5.38 54.86
CA ILE A 577 -16.77 5.19 55.43
C ILE A 577 -16.81 4.04 56.43
N SER A 578 -16.05 2.96 56.17
CA SER A 578 -16.06 1.77 57.00
C SER A 578 -14.73 1.03 57.01
N SER A 579 -14.61 0.01 57.83
CA SER A 579 -13.49 -0.95 57.81
C SER A 579 -12.09 -0.29 57.81
N GLY A 580 -11.89 0.77 58.64
CA GLY A 580 -10.65 1.51 58.71
C GLY A 580 -10.44 2.52 57.57
N GLY A 581 -11.44 2.82 56.77
CA GLY A 581 -11.44 3.95 55.82
C GLY A 581 -11.45 5.29 56.57
N SER A 582 -10.92 6.33 55.98
CA SER A 582 -10.78 7.66 56.58
C SER A 582 -11.22 8.77 55.61
N ALA A 583 -12.01 9.74 56.13
CA ALA A 583 -12.34 10.96 55.40
C ALA A 583 -11.96 12.20 56.22
N VAL A 584 -11.41 13.20 55.58
CA VAL A 584 -10.98 14.48 56.19
C VAL A 584 -11.59 15.65 55.43
N ASP A 585 -12.05 16.65 56.16
CA ASP A 585 -12.60 17.91 55.60
C ASP A 585 -13.76 17.65 54.58
N THR A 586 -14.73 16.81 54.93
CA THR A 586 -15.94 16.59 54.13
C THR A 586 -16.98 17.70 54.41
N THR A 587 -17.54 18.27 53.35
CA THR A 587 -18.70 19.15 53.45
C THR A 587 -19.96 18.44 52.94
N ILE A 588 -21.04 18.44 53.75
CA ILE A 588 -22.32 17.80 53.41
C ILE A 588 -23.36 18.93 53.29
N GLU A 589 -23.75 19.28 52.04
CA GLU A 589 -24.77 20.30 51.77
C GLU A 589 -26.20 19.69 51.79
N VAL A 590 -26.40 18.66 50.93
CA VAL A 590 -27.65 17.93 50.81
C VAL A 590 -27.35 16.48 50.63
N GLY A 591 -27.10 15.64 51.34
CA GLY A 591 -26.75 14.23 51.11
C GLY A 591 -26.46 13.52 52.45
N LEU A 592 -25.89 12.34 52.34
CA LEU A 592 -25.66 11.46 53.48
C LEU A 592 -24.20 11.02 53.58
N GLN A 593 -23.57 11.21 54.76
CA GLN A 593 -22.35 10.53 55.15
C GLN A 593 -22.62 9.47 56.21
N THR A 594 -22.30 8.21 55.94
CA THR A 594 -22.41 7.11 56.87
C THR A 594 -21.04 6.62 57.35
N VAL A 595 -20.77 6.61 58.66
CA VAL A 595 -19.52 6.17 59.26
C VAL A 595 -19.76 4.99 60.18
N PHE A 596 -19.21 3.82 59.85
CA PHE A 596 -19.51 2.59 60.58
C PHE A 596 -18.29 1.60 60.54
N ASP A 597 -18.37 0.52 61.29
CA ASP A 597 -17.40 -0.58 61.34
C ASP A 597 -15.93 -0.13 61.36
N GLY A 598 -15.62 0.83 62.28
CA GLY A 598 -14.26 1.34 62.43
C GLY A 598 -13.82 2.38 61.39
N GLY A 599 -14.73 2.91 60.58
CA GLY A 599 -14.51 4.09 59.73
C GLY A 599 -14.26 5.34 60.58
N SER A 600 -13.51 6.32 60.07
CA SER A 600 -13.10 7.52 60.80
C SER A 600 -13.22 8.77 59.93
N VAL A 601 -13.84 9.82 60.48
CA VAL A 601 -13.94 11.12 59.82
C VAL A 601 -13.42 12.24 60.73
N ASN A 602 -12.85 13.29 60.10
CA ASN A 602 -12.37 14.45 60.82
C ASN A 602 -12.64 15.74 60.04
N GLY A 603 -13.14 16.76 60.72
CA GLY A 603 -13.36 18.08 60.09
C GLY A 603 -14.61 18.14 59.21
N THR A 604 -15.65 17.31 59.49
CA THR A 604 -16.88 17.33 58.69
C THR A 604 -17.68 18.59 58.95
N ILE A 605 -18.12 19.28 57.87
CA ILE A 605 -19.08 20.38 57.89
C ILE A 605 -20.41 19.86 57.37
N ILE A 606 -21.47 19.90 58.18
CA ILE A 606 -22.84 19.52 57.80
C ILE A 606 -23.66 20.81 57.66
N ASP A 607 -23.96 21.21 56.40
CA ASP A 607 -24.70 22.45 56.07
C ASP A 607 -25.98 22.03 55.36
N GLY A 608 -26.90 21.45 56.10
CA GLY A 608 -28.22 20.98 55.65
C GLY A 608 -28.38 19.50 55.36
N GLY A 609 -27.29 18.72 55.21
CA GLY A 609 -27.32 17.27 55.00
C GLY A 609 -27.29 16.45 56.28
N GLU A 610 -27.02 15.13 56.14
CA GLU A 610 -27.04 14.18 57.26
C GLU A 610 -25.69 13.44 57.43
N GLN A 611 -25.33 13.21 58.71
CA GLN A 611 -24.21 12.32 59.09
C GLN A 611 -24.67 11.26 60.07
N HIS A 612 -24.51 9.98 59.74
CA HIS A 612 -24.83 8.86 60.61
C HIS A 612 -23.56 8.14 61.07
N ILE A 613 -23.35 8.06 62.37
CA ILE A 613 -22.18 7.39 62.99
C ILE A 613 -22.70 6.20 63.81
N SER A 614 -22.27 4.99 63.46
CA SER A 614 -22.73 3.76 64.11
C SER A 614 -21.67 2.65 64.15
N SER A 615 -21.94 1.56 64.85
CA SER A 615 -21.15 0.33 64.80
C SER A 615 -19.63 0.53 64.93
N GLY A 616 -19.17 1.38 65.88
CA GLY A 616 -17.77 1.67 66.09
C GLY A 616 -17.15 2.69 65.14
N GLY A 617 -17.98 3.34 64.32
CA GLY A 617 -17.56 4.51 63.51
C GLY A 617 -17.20 5.70 64.41
N SER A 618 -16.32 6.60 63.98
CA SER A 618 -15.83 7.74 64.72
C SER A 618 -15.85 9.03 63.90
N ALA A 619 -16.35 10.13 64.49
CA ALA A 619 -16.24 11.47 63.91
C ALA A 619 -15.59 12.45 64.90
N ILE A 620 -14.70 13.31 64.39
CA ILE A 620 -13.97 14.30 65.17
C ILE A 620 -14.13 15.67 64.51
N ASN A 621 -14.30 16.73 65.31
CA ASN A 621 -14.35 18.13 64.85
C ASN A 621 -15.48 18.39 63.84
N THR A 622 -16.75 17.97 64.14
CA THR A 622 -17.90 18.23 63.29
C THR A 622 -18.47 19.63 63.49
N THR A 623 -18.70 20.37 62.45
CA THR A 623 -19.53 21.59 62.42
C THR A 623 -20.91 21.22 61.93
N LEU A 624 -21.95 21.47 62.72
CA LEU A 624 -23.33 20.93 62.47
C LEU A 624 -24.34 22.05 62.30
N ASP A 625 -24.83 22.27 61.09
CA ASP A 625 -26.01 23.02 60.73
C ASP A 625 -26.95 22.19 59.83
N GLY A 626 -27.15 20.96 60.20
CA GLY A 626 -27.97 19.92 59.57
C GLY A 626 -28.27 18.84 60.57
N TYR A 627 -28.19 17.55 60.21
CA TYR A 627 -28.59 16.44 61.09
C TYR A 627 -27.46 15.44 61.30
N GLN A 628 -27.10 15.15 62.58
CA GLN A 628 -26.12 14.14 62.98
C GLN A 628 -26.77 13.10 63.89
N VAL A 629 -26.71 11.83 63.51
CA VAL A 629 -27.17 10.68 64.31
C VAL A 629 -26.00 9.86 64.81
N ILE A 630 -25.90 9.65 66.12
CA ILE A 630 -24.91 8.79 66.75
C ILE A 630 -25.64 7.62 67.44
N SER A 631 -25.41 6.41 66.97
CA SER A 631 -26.15 5.23 67.45
C SER A 631 -25.26 3.97 67.49
N SER A 632 -25.76 2.90 68.11
CA SER A 632 -25.18 1.55 68.01
C SER A 632 -23.67 1.46 68.27
N GLY A 633 -23.13 2.25 69.24
CA GLY A 633 -21.72 2.27 69.56
C GLY A 633 -20.85 3.18 68.70
N GLY A 634 -21.45 4.03 67.87
CA GLY A 634 -20.76 5.12 67.19
C GLY A 634 -20.27 6.18 68.17
N SER A 635 -19.18 6.89 67.89
CA SER A 635 -18.64 7.94 68.74
C SER A 635 -18.31 9.23 67.99
N VAL A 636 -18.62 10.36 68.63
CA VAL A 636 -18.19 11.68 68.15
C VAL A 636 -17.44 12.44 69.19
N THR A 637 -16.46 13.25 68.76
CA THR A 637 -15.69 14.11 69.64
C THR A 637 -15.64 15.53 69.06
N THR A 638 -15.97 16.53 69.86
CA THR A 638 -15.94 17.95 69.51
C THR A 638 -16.89 18.31 68.34
N THR A 639 -18.24 18.14 68.57
CA THR A 639 -19.22 18.68 67.62
C THR A 639 -19.65 20.09 68.03
N THR A 640 -19.59 21.04 67.14
CA THR A 640 -20.17 22.38 67.30
C THR A 640 -21.54 22.46 66.61
N ILE A 641 -22.61 22.62 67.37
CA ILE A 641 -23.99 22.63 66.90
C ILE A 641 -24.49 24.07 66.75
N TYR A 642 -24.70 24.50 65.52
CA TYR A 642 -25.25 25.86 65.21
C TYR A 642 -26.76 25.89 65.12
N HIS A 643 -27.36 26.97 64.73
CA HIS A 643 -28.77 27.32 64.88
C HIS A 643 -29.73 26.37 64.15
N GLY A 644 -29.40 25.77 63.02
CA GLY A 644 -30.20 24.74 62.31
C GLY A 644 -29.83 23.32 62.67
N GLY A 645 -28.73 23.10 63.41
CA GLY A 645 -28.19 21.79 63.67
C GLY A 645 -28.95 21.01 64.74
N GLU A 646 -29.14 19.69 64.45
CA GLU A 646 -29.68 18.70 65.41
C GLU A 646 -28.73 17.52 65.53
N GLN A 647 -28.25 17.23 66.77
CA GLN A 647 -27.49 16.05 67.10
C GLN A 647 -28.38 15.04 67.89
N SER A 648 -28.61 13.85 67.39
CA SER A 648 -29.36 12.80 67.99
C SER A 648 -28.47 11.65 68.47
N ILE A 649 -28.42 11.37 69.77
CA ILE A 649 -27.57 10.38 70.42
C ILE A 649 -28.45 9.27 70.98
N THR A 650 -28.39 8.06 70.42
CA THR A 650 -29.27 6.94 70.74
C THR A 650 -28.52 5.60 70.85
N ASN A 651 -29.13 4.55 71.41
CA ASN A 651 -28.68 3.15 71.31
C ASN A 651 -27.16 2.95 71.55
N ALA A 652 -26.63 3.39 72.69
CA ALA A 652 -25.22 3.35 73.08
C ALA A 652 -24.28 4.23 72.19
N GLY A 653 -24.81 5.20 71.47
CA GLY A 653 -23.99 6.25 70.83
C GLY A 653 -23.34 7.15 71.85
N LEU A 654 -22.13 7.65 71.62
CA LEU A 654 -21.36 8.51 72.52
C LEU A 654 -20.99 9.84 71.81
N ALA A 655 -21.36 10.97 72.45
CA ALA A 655 -20.85 12.28 72.07
C ALA A 655 -20.01 12.88 73.21
N THR A 656 -18.80 13.38 72.91
CA THR A 656 -17.90 13.97 73.88
C THR A 656 -17.48 15.38 73.46
N GLY A 657 -17.54 16.36 74.36
CA GLY A 657 -17.09 17.72 74.10
C GLY A 657 -17.93 18.50 73.09
N SER A 658 -19.24 18.22 73.02
CA SER A 658 -20.16 18.96 72.13
C SER A 658 -20.35 20.39 72.62
N ILE A 659 -20.38 21.37 71.68
CA ILE A 659 -20.64 22.79 71.96
C ILE A 659 -21.91 23.17 71.22
N ILE A 660 -22.98 23.53 71.99
CA ILE A 660 -24.27 23.95 71.45
C ILE A 660 -24.32 25.48 71.39
N ARG A 661 -24.34 26.03 70.17
CA ARG A 661 -24.33 27.51 69.94
C ARG A 661 -25.68 28.02 69.38
N GLY A 662 -26.69 27.20 69.31
CA GLY A 662 -28.00 27.63 68.86
C GLY A 662 -28.90 26.50 68.33
N GLY A 663 -28.42 25.32 68.14
CA GLY A 663 -29.14 24.12 67.71
C GLY A 663 -29.63 23.26 68.88
N GLU A 664 -29.90 21.97 68.60
CA GLU A 664 -30.44 21.01 69.54
C GLU A 664 -29.58 19.72 69.65
N GLN A 665 -29.32 19.26 70.89
CA GLN A 665 -28.77 17.94 71.17
C GLN A 665 -29.81 17.09 71.87
N ARG A 666 -30.21 15.93 71.32
CA ARG A 666 -31.16 14.98 71.87
C ARG A 666 -30.45 13.70 72.32
N VAL A 667 -30.59 13.34 73.59
CA VAL A 667 -29.98 12.13 74.18
C VAL A 667 -31.08 11.21 74.66
N SER A 668 -31.18 9.99 74.12
CA SER A 668 -32.24 9.04 74.45
C SER A 668 -31.81 7.58 74.28
N SER A 669 -32.63 6.65 74.75
CA SER A 669 -32.50 5.22 74.50
C SER A 669 -31.11 4.62 74.74
N GLY A 670 -30.43 5.02 75.84
CA GLY A 670 -29.08 4.55 76.21
C GLY A 670 -27.94 5.28 75.50
N GLY A 671 -28.17 6.36 74.79
CA GLY A 671 -27.14 7.26 74.30
C GLY A 671 -26.49 8.05 75.41
N SER A 672 -25.25 8.51 75.24
CA SER A 672 -24.45 9.26 76.25
C SER A 672 -23.84 10.53 75.66
N ALA A 673 -24.00 11.65 76.36
CA ALA A 673 -23.30 12.89 76.09
C ALA A 673 -22.37 13.27 77.28
N VAL A 674 -21.10 13.53 77.01
CA VAL A 674 -20.09 13.82 78.00
C VAL A 674 -19.46 15.19 77.68
N ASP A 675 -19.22 16.00 78.70
CA ASP A 675 -18.57 17.33 78.60
C ASP A 675 -19.22 18.25 77.55
N THR A 676 -20.60 18.29 77.53
CA THR A 676 -21.34 19.21 76.64
C THR A 676 -21.35 20.62 77.19
N THR A 677 -20.93 21.60 76.39
CA THR A 677 -21.01 23.04 76.66
C THR A 677 -22.22 23.66 75.93
N ILE A 678 -23.10 24.33 76.65
CA ILE A 678 -24.27 24.99 76.07
C ILE A 678 -24.07 26.50 76.16
N GLU A 679 -23.72 27.14 75.00
CA GLU A 679 -23.58 28.59 74.87
C GLU A 679 -24.93 29.24 74.44
N GLY A 680 -25.77 28.49 73.74
CA GLY A 680 -27.12 28.81 73.32
C GLY A 680 -27.76 27.55 72.75
N GLY A 681 -29.09 27.53 72.55
CA GLY A 681 -29.79 26.31 72.05
C GLY A 681 -30.32 25.37 73.13
N LEU A 682 -30.51 24.09 72.81
CA LEU A 682 -31.24 23.13 73.66
C LEU A 682 -30.51 21.80 73.77
N GLN A 683 -30.42 21.21 75.01
CA GLN A 683 -30.09 19.82 75.22
C GLN A 683 -31.29 19.12 75.82
N THR A 684 -31.85 18.08 75.19
CA THR A 684 -33.00 17.33 75.65
C THR A 684 -32.58 15.88 75.98
N VAL A 685 -32.85 15.40 77.20
CA VAL A 685 -32.53 14.05 77.64
C VAL A 685 -33.78 13.32 78.05
N PHE A 686 -34.06 12.15 77.44
CA PHE A 686 -35.27 11.38 77.71
C PHE A 686 -35.04 9.88 77.47
N GLY A 687 -35.96 9.03 77.93
CA GLY A 687 -35.98 7.60 77.58
C GLY A 687 -34.73 6.78 77.90
N GLY A 688 -33.97 7.10 78.95
CA GLY A 688 -32.77 6.37 79.34
C GLY A 688 -31.48 6.92 78.75
N GLY A 689 -31.48 8.16 78.18
CA GLY A 689 -30.26 8.89 77.86
C GLY A 689 -29.45 9.30 79.07
N SER A 690 -28.14 9.51 78.93
CA SER A 690 -27.20 9.93 79.96
C SER A 690 -26.40 11.13 79.57
N VAL A 691 -26.17 12.07 80.46
CA VAL A 691 -25.30 13.23 80.27
C VAL A 691 -24.35 13.41 81.49
N SER A 692 -23.12 13.81 81.30
CA SER A 692 -22.15 14.01 82.38
C SER A 692 -21.19 15.16 82.06
#